data_449b48997aa801eabeef3dee1c740aa9
#
_entry.id   449b48997aa801eabeef3dee1c740aa9
#
_cell.length_a   1.000
_cell.length_b   1.000
_cell.length_c   1.000
_cell.angle_alpha   90.00
_cell.angle_beta   90.00
_cell.angle_gamma   90.00
#
_symmetry.space_group_name_H-M   'P 1'
#
loop_
_entity.id
_entity.type
_entity.pdbx_description
1 polymer ?
#
loop_
_entity_poly.entity_id
_entity_poly.type
_entity_poly.pdbx_seq_one_letter_code
_entity_poly.pdbx_strand_id
1 'polypeptide(L)'
;MNEVERIYQLRDELHHHNHQYYVLNAPEIDDQSFDFLMRELQDLEAKHPECYDENSPTMRVGSDLNKNFEQVTHRYPMLSLANTYSEAEVSEFYDRVKKSLNEDFEICCEMKFDGTSISLTYEDGKLVRAVTRGDGTQGDVVTDNVKTIRTIPLVLRGEDYPKDFEIRGEILMPWLVFDQLNKEREAREEPLFANPRNAASGTLKLQNSSVVASRKLDAYLYYLLGENLPEDGHYENMQKAAGWGFKVSDIMRKCATLDEVLDFIRYWDVERKNLPVATDGVVLKVNSARQQRNLGYTAKSPRWAIAYKFQAERACTRLNSISYQVGRTGAVTPVANLDPVQLAGTVVKRASLHNADIIEGLDLHIGDMVYVEKGGEIIPKIVGVDMDARFMVGDKVRFIDKCPECGSPLTRYEGEAAHYCTNDTACPPQIKGKIEHFVSRKAMNIDGLGSETIDQFYQEGLIHTIADLYTLKAPDIARLERMGKKSALNIIEGIRASFDVPFERVLFALGIRFVGETTAKTLAKAFRSIDALASASLDDLMQVDEIGARIAESIIRYFADERNREQIERLREAGVQMQMEELDLSEYTDKLAGQSIVISGVFTHHSRDEYKEIIEKNGGKNVGSISKKTSFILAGDNMGPAKLEKANKLGVPIVNEKEFLAMLE
;
A
#
# COMPACT_ATOMS: atom_id res chain seq x y z
N MET A 1 -24.82 -36.55 -27.48
CA MET A 1 -23.79 -35.65 -26.96
C MET A 1 -22.68 -36.51 -26.42
N ASN A 2 -21.46 -36.27 -26.81
CA ASN A 2 -20.28 -36.98 -26.31
C ASN A 2 -19.98 -36.46 -24.87
N GLU A 3 -19.34 -37.27 -24.01
CA GLU A 3 -19.03 -36.92 -22.62
C GLU A 3 -18.14 -35.65 -22.54
N VAL A 4 -17.22 -35.49 -23.47
CA VAL A 4 -16.36 -34.29 -23.57
C VAL A 4 -17.16 -33.01 -23.91
N GLU A 5 -18.10 -33.12 -24.87
CA GLU A 5 -19.01 -32.01 -25.20
C GLU A 5 -19.89 -31.63 -23.99
N ARG A 6 -20.30 -32.62 -23.21
CA ARG A 6 -21.10 -32.40 -22.00
C ARG A 6 -20.29 -31.70 -20.90
N ILE A 7 -18.98 -31.96 -20.75
CA ILE A 7 -18.10 -31.27 -19.83
C ILE A 7 -18.09 -29.77 -20.14
N TYR A 8 -17.85 -29.39 -21.39
CA TYR A 8 -17.83 -27.98 -21.79
C TYR A 8 -19.18 -27.30 -21.57
N GLN A 9 -20.27 -27.96 -21.95
CA GLN A 9 -21.61 -27.43 -21.72
C GLN A 9 -21.90 -27.22 -20.23
N LEU A 10 -21.54 -28.15 -19.36
CA LEU A 10 -21.76 -28.05 -17.91
C LEU A 10 -20.93 -26.93 -17.30
N ARG A 11 -19.71 -26.74 -17.77
CA ARG A 11 -18.88 -25.60 -17.33
C ARG A 11 -19.54 -24.27 -17.63
N ASP A 12 -20.00 -24.08 -18.86
CA ASP A 12 -20.69 -22.84 -19.28
C ASP A 12 -21.98 -22.60 -18.48
N GLU A 13 -22.79 -23.66 -18.32
CA GLU A 13 -24.05 -23.61 -17.58
C GLU A 13 -23.81 -23.30 -16.09
N LEU A 14 -22.84 -23.92 -15.44
CA LEU A 14 -22.51 -23.68 -14.04
C LEU A 14 -21.87 -22.28 -13.82
N HIS A 15 -21.06 -21.80 -14.75
CA HIS A 15 -20.57 -20.42 -14.68
C HIS A 15 -21.71 -19.41 -14.81
N HIS A 16 -22.69 -19.67 -15.70
CA HIS A 16 -23.88 -18.84 -15.85
C HIS A 16 -24.71 -18.80 -14.56
N HIS A 17 -25.07 -19.97 -14.00
CA HIS A 17 -25.87 -20.02 -12.78
C HIS A 17 -25.16 -19.45 -11.56
N ASN A 18 -23.83 -19.64 -11.46
CA ASN A 18 -23.03 -19.01 -10.41
C ASN A 18 -23.09 -17.48 -10.48
N HIS A 19 -23.03 -16.91 -11.68
CA HIS A 19 -23.15 -15.47 -11.87
C HIS A 19 -24.56 -14.95 -11.52
N GLN A 20 -25.61 -15.62 -12.00
CA GLN A 20 -26.97 -15.25 -11.67
C GLN A 20 -27.22 -15.25 -10.16
N TYR A 21 -26.74 -16.27 -9.46
CA TYR A 21 -26.97 -16.41 -8.04
C TYR A 21 -26.14 -15.42 -7.20
N TYR A 22 -24.80 -15.38 -7.39
CA TYR A 22 -23.88 -14.67 -6.49
C TYR A 22 -23.61 -13.22 -6.89
N VAL A 23 -23.73 -12.87 -8.16
CA VAL A 23 -23.45 -11.51 -8.65
C VAL A 23 -24.74 -10.72 -8.86
N LEU A 24 -25.74 -11.32 -9.52
CA LEU A 24 -26.98 -10.64 -9.86
C LEU A 24 -28.11 -10.84 -8.83
N ASN A 25 -27.95 -11.72 -7.83
CA ASN A 25 -29.01 -12.10 -6.88
C ASN A 25 -30.33 -12.52 -7.57
N ALA A 26 -30.25 -13.14 -8.71
CA ALA A 26 -31.37 -13.57 -9.55
C ALA A 26 -31.24 -15.04 -9.97
N PRO A 27 -31.32 -15.99 -9.01
CA PRO A 27 -31.16 -17.42 -9.33
C PRO A 27 -32.22 -17.92 -10.30
N GLU A 28 -31.79 -18.65 -11.32
CA GLU A 28 -32.67 -19.26 -12.33
C GLU A 28 -32.99 -20.72 -12.03
N ILE A 29 -32.18 -21.37 -11.20
CA ILE A 29 -32.35 -22.74 -10.71
C ILE A 29 -32.25 -22.81 -9.18
N ASP A 30 -32.79 -23.84 -8.57
CA ASP A 30 -32.64 -24.09 -7.14
C ASP A 30 -31.27 -24.72 -6.80
N ASP A 31 -30.91 -24.68 -5.52
CA ASP A 31 -29.63 -25.18 -5.00
C ASP A 31 -29.44 -26.69 -5.31
N GLN A 32 -30.50 -27.46 -5.26
CA GLN A 32 -30.46 -28.90 -5.53
C GLN A 32 -30.11 -29.20 -7.00
N SER A 33 -30.71 -28.45 -7.91
CA SER A 33 -30.42 -28.54 -9.34
C SER A 33 -28.98 -28.13 -9.66
N PHE A 34 -28.48 -27.07 -9.02
CA PHE A 34 -27.09 -26.62 -9.15
C PHE A 34 -26.12 -27.71 -8.66
N ASP A 35 -26.39 -28.33 -7.50
CA ASP A 35 -25.56 -29.38 -6.93
C ASP A 35 -25.53 -30.66 -7.83
N PHE A 36 -26.63 -30.98 -8.50
CA PHE A 36 -26.67 -32.08 -9.44
C PHE A 36 -25.77 -31.82 -10.65
N LEU A 37 -25.86 -30.65 -11.26
CA LEU A 37 -25.01 -30.26 -12.39
C LEU A 37 -23.53 -30.28 -12.00
N MET A 38 -23.20 -29.77 -10.78
CA MET A 38 -21.84 -29.79 -10.26
C MET A 38 -21.28 -31.19 -10.06
N ARG A 39 -22.08 -32.13 -9.53
CA ARG A 39 -21.67 -33.53 -9.39
C ARG A 39 -21.47 -34.20 -10.74
N GLU A 40 -22.40 -34.00 -11.68
CA GLU A 40 -22.28 -34.53 -13.05
C GLU A 40 -20.94 -34.04 -13.67
N LEU A 41 -20.60 -32.77 -13.52
CA LEU A 41 -19.34 -32.26 -14.03
C LEU A 41 -18.13 -32.89 -13.34
N GLN A 42 -18.13 -33.05 -12.01
CA GLN A 42 -17.05 -33.66 -11.25
C GLN A 42 -16.81 -35.13 -11.69
N ASP A 43 -17.89 -35.90 -11.87
CA ASP A 43 -17.81 -37.30 -12.30
C ASP A 43 -17.27 -37.43 -13.73
N LEU A 44 -17.65 -36.52 -14.63
CA LEU A 44 -17.15 -36.50 -16.01
C LEU A 44 -15.69 -36.05 -16.08
N GLU A 45 -15.29 -35.00 -15.36
CA GLU A 45 -13.89 -34.54 -15.31
C GLU A 45 -12.97 -35.61 -14.71
N ALA A 46 -13.43 -36.38 -13.73
CA ALA A 46 -12.68 -37.52 -13.17
C ALA A 46 -12.43 -38.65 -14.19
N LYS A 47 -13.37 -38.88 -15.13
CA LYS A 47 -13.23 -39.85 -16.21
C LYS A 47 -12.37 -39.32 -17.37
N HIS A 48 -12.30 -38.02 -17.56
CA HIS A 48 -11.62 -37.34 -18.67
C HIS A 48 -10.53 -36.38 -18.18
N PRO A 49 -9.41 -36.89 -17.58
CA PRO A 49 -8.32 -36.06 -17.09
C PRO A 49 -7.67 -35.18 -18.17
N GLU A 50 -7.79 -35.59 -19.46
CA GLU A 50 -7.34 -34.80 -20.61
C GLU A 50 -8.09 -33.47 -20.79
N CYS A 51 -9.31 -33.37 -20.20
CA CYS A 51 -10.13 -32.17 -20.21
C CYS A 51 -9.86 -31.26 -19.01
N TYR A 52 -8.75 -31.48 -18.28
CA TYR A 52 -8.42 -30.64 -17.12
C TYR A 52 -8.43 -29.15 -17.49
N ASP A 53 -9.12 -28.35 -16.70
CA ASP A 53 -9.13 -26.89 -16.77
C ASP A 53 -9.06 -26.31 -15.35
N GLU A 54 -8.01 -25.56 -15.05
CA GLU A 54 -7.81 -24.92 -13.74
C GLU A 54 -8.89 -23.89 -13.39
N ASN A 55 -9.66 -23.43 -14.36
CA ASN A 55 -10.80 -22.51 -14.21
C ASN A 55 -12.16 -23.20 -14.28
N SER A 56 -12.22 -24.53 -14.23
CA SER A 56 -13.50 -25.25 -14.11
C SER A 56 -14.25 -24.82 -12.84
N PRO A 57 -15.60 -24.75 -12.86
CA PRO A 57 -16.41 -24.55 -11.66
C PRO A 57 -16.09 -25.50 -10.51
N THR A 58 -15.62 -26.72 -10.82
CA THR A 58 -15.22 -27.73 -9.83
C THR A 58 -13.97 -27.35 -9.04
N MET A 59 -13.11 -26.49 -9.58
CA MET A 59 -11.90 -25.98 -8.92
C MET A 59 -12.18 -24.96 -7.83
N ARG A 60 -13.42 -24.50 -7.67
CA ARG A 60 -13.84 -23.64 -6.55
C ARG A 60 -13.91 -24.38 -5.20
N VAL A 61 -13.79 -25.70 -5.22
CA VAL A 61 -13.66 -26.51 -4.01
C VAL A 61 -12.19 -26.47 -3.60
N GLY A 62 -11.89 -25.79 -2.50
CA GLY A 62 -10.52 -25.65 -2.00
C GLY A 62 -9.83 -26.99 -1.73
N SER A 63 -8.50 -26.99 -1.78
CA SER A 63 -7.65 -28.14 -1.45
C SER A 63 -6.94 -27.97 -0.10
N ASP A 64 -6.56 -29.08 0.54
CA ASP A 64 -5.86 -29.07 1.84
C ASP A 64 -4.34 -28.86 1.73
N LEU A 65 -3.81 -28.62 0.52
CA LEU A 65 -2.39 -28.76 0.19
C LEU A 65 -1.72 -27.43 -0.23
N ASN A 66 -2.03 -26.30 0.40
CA ASN A 66 -1.28 -25.06 0.13
C ASN A 66 0.01 -24.99 0.94
N LYS A 67 1.13 -24.88 0.23
CA LYS A 67 2.43 -24.51 0.77
C LYS A 67 2.49 -22.99 1.00
N ASN A 68 3.54 -22.46 1.66
CA ASN A 68 3.74 -21.03 1.85
C ASN A 68 3.46 -20.24 0.57
N PHE A 69 2.79 -19.09 0.69
CA PHE A 69 2.47 -18.25 -0.47
C PHE A 69 3.75 -17.73 -1.13
N GLU A 70 3.80 -17.86 -2.44
CA GLU A 70 4.83 -17.22 -3.27
C GLU A 70 4.65 -15.70 -3.25
N GLN A 71 5.73 -14.94 -3.27
CA GLN A 71 5.71 -13.48 -3.39
C GLN A 71 6.09 -13.09 -4.82
N VAL A 72 5.32 -12.16 -5.38
CA VAL A 72 5.56 -11.66 -6.73
C VAL A 72 5.49 -10.14 -6.76
N THR A 73 6.25 -9.53 -7.67
CA THR A 73 6.23 -8.10 -7.94
C THR A 73 4.98 -7.76 -8.76
N HIS A 74 4.28 -6.68 -8.39
CA HIS A 74 3.14 -6.17 -9.15
C HIS A 74 3.59 -5.58 -10.47
N ARG A 75 2.88 -5.91 -11.55
CA ARG A 75 3.07 -5.28 -12.87
C ARG A 75 2.81 -3.77 -12.80
N TYR A 76 1.77 -3.37 -12.08
CA TYR A 76 1.44 -1.99 -11.76
C TYR A 76 1.50 -1.80 -10.24
N PRO A 77 2.23 -0.81 -9.71
CA PRO A 77 2.29 -0.58 -8.25
C PRO A 77 0.91 -0.37 -7.63
N MET A 78 0.67 -0.94 -6.44
CA MET A 78 -0.57 -0.77 -5.69
C MET A 78 -0.43 0.33 -4.64
N LEU A 79 -0.47 1.59 -5.10
CA LEU A 79 -0.30 2.76 -4.25
C LEU A 79 -1.49 2.98 -3.33
N SER A 80 -1.25 3.58 -2.17
CA SER A 80 -2.29 4.06 -1.28
C SER A 80 -2.88 5.37 -1.82
N LEU A 81 -4.15 5.67 -1.48
CA LEU A 81 -4.76 6.96 -1.76
C LEU A 81 -4.41 7.97 -0.66
N ALA A 82 -4.31 9.24 -1.01
CA ALA A 82 -4.27 10.32 -0.03
C ALA A 82 -5.62 10.41 0.68
N ASN A 83 -5.62 10.54 2.00
CA ASN A 83 -6.85 10.66 2.79
C ASN A 83 -7.24 12.13 2.95
N THR A 84 -8.54 12.40 2.93
CA THR A 84 -9.16 13.67 3.28
C THR A 84 -10.29 13.43 4.28
N TYR A 85 -10.61 14.43 5.11
CA TYR A 85 -11.55 14.31 6.22
C TYR A 85 -12.58 15.45 6.26
N SER A 86 -12.50 16.38 5.34
CA SER A 86 -13.41 17.54 5.26
C SER A 86 -13.78 17.86 3.81
N GLU A 87 -14.95 18.49 3.64
CA GLU A 87 -15.39 18.99 2.34
C GLU A 87 -14.44 20.06 1.78
N ALA A 88 -13.79 20.83 2.65
CA ALA A 88 -12.79 21.82 2.24
C ALA A 88 -11.59 21.16 1.55
N GLU A 89 -11.06 20.06 2.11
CA GLU A 89 -9.96 19.30 1.49
C GLU A 89 -10.37 18.65 0.17
N VAL A 90 -11.63 18.21 0.03
CA VAL A 90 -12.18 17.73 -1.24
C VAL A 90 -12.24 18.85 -2.28
N SER A 91 -12.66 20.05 -1.87
CA SER A 91 -12.69 21.25 -2.73
C SER A 91 -11.28 21.64 -3.19
N GLU A 92 -10.29 21.59 -2.30
CA GLU A 92 -8.87 21.83 -2.64
C GLU A 92 -8.35 20.80 -3.65
N PHE A 93 -8.72 19.53 -3.50
CA PHE A 93 -8.38 18.51 -4.49
C PHE A 93 -9.00 18.82 -5.87
N TYR A 94 -10.30 19.13 -5.90
CA TYR A 94 -11.01 19.46 -7.13
C TYR A 94 -10.37 20.67 -7.83
N ASP A 95 -10.07 21.73 -7.10
CA ASP A 95 -9.43 22.94 -7.63
C ASP A 95 -8.02 22.68 -8.14
N ARG A 96 -7.25 21.83 -7.45
CA ARG A 96 -5.93 21.42 -7.88
C ARG A 96 -5.98 20.63 -9.19
N VAL A 97 -6.93 19.71 -9.34
CA VAL A 97 -7.15 18.94 -10.58
C VAL A 97 -7.53 19.89 -11.70
N LYS A 98 -8.51 20.77 -11.48
CA LYS A 98 -8.98 21.77 -12.45
C LYS A 98 -7.84 22.67 -12.95
N LYS A 99 -7.02 23.18 -12.02
CA LYS A 99 -5.85 24.02 -12.34
C LYS A 99 -4.78 23.26 -13.12
N SER A 100 -4.60 21.97 -12.83
CA SER A 100 -3.56 21.14 -13.46
C SER A 100 -3.93 20.70 -14.86
N LEU A 101 -5.20 20.35 -15.09
CA LEU A 101 -5.70 19.89 -16.39
C LEU A 101 -5.98 21.07 -17.34
N ASN A 102 -6.55 22.17 -16.84
CA ASN A 102 -7.01 23.31 -17.61
C ASN A 102 -7.98 22.91 -18.75
N GLU A 103 -8.77 21.89 -18.53
CA GLU A 103 -9.83 21.35 -19.39
C GLU A 103 -10.96 20.79 -18.52
N ASP A 104 -12.13 20.52 -19.11
CA ASP A 104 -13.25 19.88 -18.42
C ASP A 104 -12.91 18.45 -18.00
N PHE A 105 -13.39 18.04 -16.85
CA PHE A 105 -13.20 16.71 -16.31
C PHE A 105 -14.40 16.25 -15.48
N GLU A 106 -14.55 14.96 -15.35
CA GLU A 106 -15.53 14.31 -14.48
C GLU A 106 -14.84 13.56 -13.34
N ILE A 107 -15.51 13.50 -12.21
CA ILE A 107 -15.08 12.68 -11.07
C ILE A 107 -15.98 11.45 -10.97
N CYS A 108 -15.38 10.26 -10.95
CA CYS A 108 -16.06 9.04 -10.57
C CYS A 108 -16.02 8.88 -9.06
N CYS A 109 -17.18 8.86 -8.41
CA CYS A 109 -17.37 8.68 -6.99
C CYS A 109 -17.73 7.22 -6.71
N GLU A 110 -17.04 6.59 -5.76
CA GLU A 110 -17.17 5.17 -5.40
C GLU A 110 -17.18 4.98 -3.89
N MET A 111 -17.79 3.90 -3.42
CA MET A 111 -17.63 3.53 -2.01
C MET A 111 -16.22 3.03 -1.72
N LYS A 112 -15.68 3.48 -0.62
CA LYS A 112 -14.41 2.96 -0.08
C LYS A 112 -14.72 1.74 0.78
N PHE A 113 -14.63 0.57 0.17
CA PHE A 113 -14.83 -0.70 0.86
C PHE A 113 -13.71 -0.96 1.87
N ASP A 114 -14.07 -1.50 3.02
CA ASP A 114 -13.13 -1.80 4.12
C ASP A 114 -12.87 -3.32 4.21
N GLY A 115 -11.92 -3.78 3.42
CA GLY A 115 -11.53 -5.17 3.29
C GLY A 115 -10.03 -5.37 3.10
N THR A 116 -9.66 -6.26 2.20
CA THR A 116 -8.27 -6.50 1.79
C THR A 116 -8.14 -6.39 0.28
N SER A 117 -7.26 -5.50 -0.16
CA SER A 117 -7.07 -5.21 -1.58
C SER A 117 -6.44 -6.39 -2.31
N ILE A 118 -6.90 -6.63 -3.53
CA ILE A 118 -6.48 -7.70 -4.41
C ILE A 118 -6.24 -7.18 -5.82
N SER A 119 -5.26 -7.74 -6.54
CA SER A 119 -5.06 -7.61 -7.98
C SER A 119 -5.28 -8.96 -8.63
N LEU A 120 -6.17 -9.00 -9.61
CA LEU A 120 -6.53 -10.19 -10.39
C LEU A 120 -6.01 -10.03 -11.80
N THR A 121 -5.23 -10.98 -12.30
CA THR A 121 -4.74 -11.01 -13.69
C THR A 121 -5.59 -11.98 -14.49
N TYR A 122 -6.07 -11.50 -15.64
CA TYR A 122 -6.81 -12.29 -16.62
C TYR A 122 -6.05 -12.33 -17.95
N GLU A 123 -5.96 -13.53 -18.52
CA GLU A 123 -5.42 -13.77 -19.86
C GLU A 123 -6.45 -14.58 -20.67
N ASP A 124 -6.74 -14.11 -21.88
CA ASP A 124 -7.75 -14.70 -22.77
C ASP A 124 -9.08 -15.05 -22.05
N GLY A 125 -9.52 -14.14 -21.17
CA GLY A 125 -10.75 -14.25 -20.41
C GLY A 125 -10.73 -15.22 -19.23
N LYS A 126 -9.59 -15.76 -18.83
CA LYS A 126 -9.44 -16.69 -17.71
C LYS A 126 -8.62 -16.07 -16.58
N LEU A 127 -9.01 -16.36 -15.33
CA LEU A 127 -8.24 -15.95 -14.16
C LEU A 127 -6.95 -16.77 -14.08
N VAL A 128 -5.80 -16.12 -14.25
CA VAL A 128 -4.47 -16.74 -14.14
C VAL A 128 -3.80 -16.51 -12.81
N ARG A 129 -4.00 -15.33 -12.18
CA ARG A 129 -3.33 -15.00 -10.93
C ARG A 129 -4.12 -14.03 -10.07
N ALA A 130 -4.01 -14.20 -8.75
CA ALA A 130 -4.51 -13.27 -7.76
C ALA A 130 -3.42 -12.96 -6.75
N VAL A 131 -3.14 -11.66 -6.52
CA VAL A 131 -2.03 -11.18 -5.68
C VAL A 131 -2.55 -10.16 -4.68
N THR A 132 -2.23 -10.32 -3.39
CA THR A 132 -2.56 -9.33 -2.35
C THR A 132 -1.74 -8.06 -2.56
N ARG A 133 -2.20 -6.92 -2.03
CA ARG A 133 -1.45 -5.66 -2.14
C ARG A 133 -0.02 -5.76 -1.59
N GLY A 134 0.18 -6.50 -0.49
CA GLY A 134 1.46 -6.54 0.19
C GLY A 134 1.93 -5.15 0.62
N ASP A 135 3.15 -4.78 0.22
CA ASP A 135 3.73 -3.46 0.47
C ASP A 135 3.44 -2.43 -0.64
N GLY A 136 2.67 -2.85 -1.66
CA GLY A 136 2.34 -2.06 -2.84
C GLY A 136 3.28 -2.29 -4.02
N THR A 137 4.46 -2.86 -3.80
CA THR A 137 5.41 -3.28 -4.85
C THR A 137 5.36 -4.78 -5.06
N GLN A 138 5.27 -5.55 -3.97
CA GLN A 138 5.20 -7.01 -3.96
C GLN A 138 4.03 -7.48 -3.10
N GLY A 139 3.41 -8.59 -3.48
CA GLY A 139 2.32 -9.21 -2.75
C GLY A 139 2.38 -10.73 -2.75
N ASP A 140 1.54 -11.35 -1.93
CA ASP A 140 1.44 -12.80 -1.81
C ASP A 140 0.47 -13.34 -2.88
N VAL A 141 0.87 -14.39 -3.60
CA VAL A 141 0.01 -15.09 -4.57
C VAL A 141 -1.02 -15.94 -3.81
N VAL A 142 -2.29 -15.60 -3.97
CA VAL A 142 -3.42 -16.22 -3.26
C VAL A 142 -4.47 -16.78 -4.21
N THR A 143 -4.07 -17.17 -5.41
CA THR A 143 -4.96 -17.57 -6.51
C THR A 143 -5.92 -18.70 -6.10
N ASP A 144 -5.43 -19.76 -5.45
CA ASP A 144 -6.26 -20.88 -5.03
C ASP A 144 -7.33 -20.48 -4.02
N ASN A 145 -7.00 -19.57 -3.09
CA ASN A 145 -7.96 -19.03 -2.13
C ASN A 145 -8.98 -18.13 -2.82
N VAL A 146 -8.55 -17.30 -3.77
CA VAL A 146 -9.44 -16.41 -4.53
C VAL A 146 -10.40 -17.19 -5.42
N LYS A 147 -9.97 -18.31 -6.01
CA LYS A 147 -10.85 -19.20 -6.80
C LYS A 147 -12.07 -19.71 -6.00
N THR A 148 -11.99 -19.73 -4.67
CA THR A 148 -13.12 -20.12 -3.81
C THR A 148 -14.19 -19.02 -3.66
N ILE A 149 -13.87 -17.76 -4.03
CA ILE A 149 -14.77 -16.61 -3.90
C ILE A 149 -15.73 -16.60 -5.09
N ARG A 150 -17.00 -16.88 -4.81
CA ARG A 150 -18.03 -17.11 -5.83
C ARG A 150 -18.33 -15.89 -6.71
N THR A 151 -18.12 -14.68 -6.21
CA THR A 151 -18.33 -13.41 -6.93
C THR A 151 -17.19 -13.00 -7.84
N ILE A 152 -16.08 -13.74 -7.86
CA ILE A 152 -14.98 -13.57 -8.81
C ILE A 152 -15.14 -14.58 -9.94
N PRO A 153 -15.31 -14.16 -11.21
CA PRO A 153 -15.43 -15.08 -12.33
C PRO A 153 -14.10 -15.78 -12.61
N LEU A 154 -14.10 -17.10 -12.76
CA LEU A 154 -12.92 -17.86 -13.22
C LEU A 154 -12.73 -17.72 -14.73
N VAL A 155 -13.85 -17.63 -15.45
CA VAL A 155 -13.91 -17.39 -16.89
C VAL A 155 -14.87 -16.23 -17.14
N LEU A 156 -14.45 -15.28 -17.97
CA LEU A 156 -15.23 -14.11 -18.31
C LEU A 156 -16.34 -14.43 -19.32
N ARG A 157 -17.35 -13.56 -19.37
CA ARG A 157 -18.45 -13.60 -20.30
C ARG A 157 -18.19 -12.66 -21.47
N GLY A 158 -18.76 -12.97 -22.62
CA GLY A 158 -18.57 -12.17 -23.83
C GLY A 158 -17.20 -12.38 -24.46
N GLU A 159 -16.85 -11.56 -25.43
CA GLU A 159 -15.60 -11.63 -26.19
C GLU A 159 -14.95 -10.24 -26.35
N ASP A 160 -15.53 -9.20 -25.74
CA ASP A 160 -15.12 -7.79 -25.91
C ASP A 160 -14.15 -7.32 -24.80
N TYR A 161 -13.55 -8.24 -24.05
CA TYR A 161 -12.54 -7.96 -23.05
C TYR A 161 -11.13 -7.93 -23.66
N PRO A 162 -10.18 -7.17 -23.05
CA PRO A 162 -8.77 -7.21 -23.46
C PRO A 162 -8.17 -8.61 -23.23
N LYS A 163 -7.25 -9.02 -24.11
CA LYS A 163 -6.58 -10.34 -23.98
C LYS A 163 -5.83 -10.51 -22.67
N ASP A 164 -5.17 -9.44 -22.21
CA ASP A 164 -4.35 -9.40 -21.01
C ASP A 164 -4.65 -8.10 -20.25
N PHE A 165 -5.09 -8.23 -19.00
CA PHE A 165 -5.37 -7.11 -18.13
C PHE A 165 -5.33 -7.50 -16.66
N GLU A 166 -5.20 -6.49 -15.79
CA GLU A 166 -5.43 -6.62 -14.35
C GLU A 166 -6.71 -5.89 -13.95
N ILE A 167 -7.44 -6.45 -13.01
CA ILE A 167 -8.55 -5.78 -12.34
C ILE A 167 -8.32 -5.81 -10.83
N ARG A 168 -8.48 -4.66 -10.18
CA ARG A 168 -8.32 -4.53 -8.73
C ARG A 168 -9.65 -4.42 -8.04
N GLY A 169 -9.67 -4.94 -6.83
CA GLY A 169 -10.85 -4.90 -5.98
C GLY A 169 -10.52 -5.03 -4.51
N GLU A 170 -11.58 -5.17 -3.73
CA GLU A 170 -11.52 -5.41 -2.30
C GLU A 170 -12.20 -6.73 -2.00
N ILE A 171 -11.50 -7.64 -1.33
CA ILE A 171 -12.07 -8.86 -0.78
C ILE A 171 -12.61 -8.53 0.61
N LEU A 172 -13.85 -8.94 0.85
CA LEU A 172 -14.68 -8.52 1.96
C LEU A 172 -15.29 -9.72 2.67
N MET A 173 -15.65 -9.53 3.93
CA MET A 173 -16.54 -10.43 4.64
C MET A 173 -17.86 -9.70 4.89
N PRO A 174 -18.99 -10.14 4.30
CA PRO A 174 -20.30 -9.56 4.55
C PRO A 174 -20.67 -9.61 6.04
N TRP A 175 -21.40 -8.60 6.53
CA TRP A 175 -21.81 -8.51 7.94
C TRP A 175 -22.52 -9.77 8.44
N LEU A 176 -23.44 -10.32 7.66
CA LEU A 176 -24.17 -11.57 8.02
C LEU A 176 -23.22 -12.75 8.22
N VAL A 177 -22.18 -12.88 7.36
CA VAL A 177 -21.18 -13.96 7.46
C VAL A 177 -20.29 -13.73 8.68
N PHE A 178 -19.88 -12.50 8.92
CA PHE A 178 -19.06 -12.13 10.06
C PHE A 178 -19.75 -12.44 11.39
N ASP A 179 -21.03 -12.05 11.53
CA ASP A 179 -21.82 -12.29 12.73
C ASP A 179 -22.04 -13.80 12.95
N GLN A 180 -22.31 -14.56 11.89
CA GLN A 180 -22.47 -15.99 12.00
C GLN A 180 -21.18 -16.67 12.46
N LEU A 181 -20.03 -16.34 11.84
CA LEU A 181 -18.74 -16.90 12.22
C LEU A 181 -18.37 -16.56 13.66
N ASN A 182 -18.67 -15.36 14.13
CA ASN A 182 -18.41 -14.99 15.52
C ASN A 182 -19.30 -15.76 16.50
N LYS A 183 -20.57 -15.99 16.18
CA LYS A 183 -21.45 -16.86 16.98
C LYS A 183 -20.94 -18.31 17.07
N GLU A 184 -20.42 -18.85 15.96
CA GLU A 184 -19.83 -20.20 15.94
C GLU A 184 -18.55 -20.25 16.78
N ARG A 185 -17.69 -19.23 16.74
CA ARG A 185 -16.47 -19.13 17.55
C ARG A 185 -16.79 -18.98 19.04
N GLU A 186 -17.77 -18.16 19.38
CA GLU A 186 -18.25 -18.02 20.75
C GLU A 186 -18.75 -19.36 21.33
N ALA A 187 -19.51 -20.11 20.53
CA ALA A 187 -19.98 -21.45 20.91
C ALA A 187 -18.85 -22.48 21.12
N ARG A 188 -17.67 -22.24 20.50
CA ARG A 188 -16.46 -23.07 20.65
C ARG A 188 -15.45 -22.49 21.65
N GLU A 189 -15.79 -21.42 22.35
CA GLU A 189 -14.90 -20.68 23.26
C GLU A 189 -13.61 -20.19 22.58
N GLU A 190 -13.67 -19.88 21.28
CA GLU A 190 -12.57 -19.33 20.50
C GLU A 190 -12.56 -17.79 20.52
N PRO A 191 -11.39 -17.13 20.42
CA PRO A 191 -11.32 -15.67 20.28
C PRO A 191 -12.13 -15.16 19.09
N LEU A 192 -12.97 -14.15 19.29
CA LEU A 192 -13.80 -13.59 18.23
C LEU A 192 -12.95 -12.80 17.21
N PHE A 193 -13.44 -12.73 15.97
CA PHE A 193 -12.88 -11.79 15.01
C PHE A 193 -13.20 -10.36 15.41
N ALA A 194 -12.22 -9.48 15.34
CA ALA A 194 -12.35 -8.09 15.79
C ALA A 194 -13.24 -7.23 14.88
N ASN A 195 -13.16 -7.43 13.57
CA ASN A 195 -13.94 -6.74 12.55
C ASN A 195 -13.95 -7.53 11.22
N PRO A 196 -14.89 -7.21 10.28
CA PRO A 196 -14.96 -7.89 8.99
C PRO A 196 -13.69 -7.81 8.15
N ARG A 197 -12.98 -6.67 8.16
CA ARG A 197 -11.71 -6.49 7.43
C ARG A 197 -10.64 -7.46 7.90
N ASN A 198 -10.40 -7.53 9.21
CA ASN A 198 -9.40 -8.46 9.78
C ASN A 198 -9.79 -9.92 9.55
N ALA A 199 -11.09 -10.23 9.66
CA ALA A 199 -11.60 -11.55 9.37
C ALA A 199 -11.40 -11.94 7.90
N ALA A 200 -11.67 -11.03 6.96
CA ALA A 200 -11.45 -11.25 5.53
C ALA A 200 -9.96 -11.44 5.20
N SER A 201 -9.10 -10.52 5.68
CA SER A 201 -7.66 -10.57 5.45
C SER A 201 -7.02 -11.83 6.03
N GLY A 202 -7.36 -12.18 7.27
CA GLY A 202 -6.88 -13.40 7.92
C GLY A 202 -7.36 -14.67 7.22
N THR A 203 -8.61 -14.68 6.74
CA THR A 203 -9.18 -15.81 5.99
C THR A 203 -8.47 -15.99 4.65
N LEU A 204 -8.26 -14.90 3.89
CA LEU A 204 -7.62 -14.97 2.58
C LEU A 204 -6.20 -15.54 2.63
N LYS A 205 -5.52 -15.42 3.76
CA LYS A 205 -4.15 -15.91 3.98
C LYS A 205 -4.07 -17.27 4.68
N LEU A 206 -5.16 -18.00 4.82
CA LEU A 206 -5.14 -19.36 5.31
C LEU A 206 -4.52 -20.29 4.27
N GLN A 207 -3.72 -21.25 4.75
CA GLN A 207 -3.08 -22.23 3.88
C GLN A 207 -4.07 -23.26 3.32
N ASN A 208 -5.16 -23.50 4.01
CA ASN A 208 -6.21 -24.44 3.61
C ASN A 208 -7.34 -23.69 2.90
N SER A 209 -7.43 -23.81 1.59
CA SER A 209 -8.44 -23.15 0.76
C SER A 209 -9.85 -23.71 0.95
N SER A 210 -10.02 -24.95 1.47
CA SER A 210 -11.34 -25.47 1.87
C SER A 210 -11.94 -24.68 3.03
N VAL A 211 -11.09 -24.26 4.00
CA VAL A 211 -11.53 -23.40 5.10
C VAL A 211 -11.87 -22.00 4.58
N VAL A 212 -11.11 -21.48 3.62
CA VAL A 212 -11.43 -20.20 2.96
C VAL A 212 -12.81 -20.26 2.30
N ALA A 213 -13.08 -21.33 1.52
CA ALA A 213 -14.37 -21.56 0.87
C ALA A 213 -15.55 -21.56 1.86
N SER A 214 -15.39 -22.21 3.02
CA SER A 214 -16.42 -22.26 4.06
C SER A 214 -16.77 -20.91 4.67
N ARG A 215 -15.85 -19.94 4.62
CA ARG A 215 -16.03 -18.60 5.21
C ARG A 215 -16.67 -17.58 4.27
N LYS A 216 -17.10 -18.00 3.09
CA LYS A 216 -17.95 -17.24 2.15
C LYS A 216 -17.53 -15.78 1.97
N LEU A 217 -16.27 -15.53 1.62
CA LEU A 217 -15.78 -14.21 1.27
C LEU A 217 -16.50 -13.68 0.02
N ASP A 218 -16.57 -12.36 -0.09
CA ASP A 218 -17.13 -11.61 -1.20
C ASP A 218 -16.07 -10.67 -1.79
N ALA A 219 -16.31 -10.14 -3.01
CA ALA A 219 -15.40 -9.18 -3.63
C ALA A 219 -16.16 -8.13 -4.43
N TYR A 220 -15.72 -6.87 -4.33
CA TYR A 220 -16.12 -5.79 -5.24
C TYR A 220 -14.90 -5.32 -6.03
N LEU A 221 -15.01 -5.32 -7.37
CA LEU A 221 -13.95 -4.87 -8.26
C LEU A 221 -14.20 -3.39 -8.60
N TYR A 222 -13.11 -2.60 -8.61
CA TYR A 222 -13.22 -1.14 -8.70
C TYR A 222 -12.16 -0.46 -9.57
N TYR A 223 -11.24 -1.18 -10.20
CA TYR A 223 -10.23 -0.55 -11.04
C TYR A 223 -9.65 -1.50 -12.09
N LEU A 224 -9.83 -1.17 -13.36
CA LEU A 224 -9.32 -1.92 -14.50
C LEU A 224 -7.99 -1.32 -14.98
N LEU A 225 -7.01 -2.16 -15.25
CA LEU A 225 -5.65 -1.82 -15.65
C LEU A 225 -5.19 -2.65 -16.86
N GLY A 226 -4.62 -2.02 -17.85
CA GLY A 226 -4.13 -2.68 -19.06
C GLY A 226 -3.73 -1.65 -20.11
N GLU A 227 -3.02 -2.10 -21.15
CA GLU A 227 -2.57 -1.22 -22.24
C GLU A 227 -3.70 -0.88 -23.22
N ASN A 228 -4.60 -1.83 -23.46
CA ASN A 228 -5.68 -1.73 -24.45
C ASN A 228 -7.05 -1.81 -23.78
N LEU A 229 -7.32 -0.86 -22.86
CA LEU A 229 -8.64 -0.76 -22.24
C LEU A 229 -9.68 -0.33 -23.26
N PRO A 230 -10.93 -0.85 -23.18
CA PRO A 230 -11.97 -0.57 -24.17
C PRO A 230 -12.42 0.89 -24.23
N GLU A 231 -12.33 1.61 -23.11
CA GLU A 231 -12.77 3.01 -22.99
C GLU A 231 -11.69 3.86 -22.29
N ASP A 232 -11.68 5.17 -22.54
CA ASP A 232 -10.87 6.11 -21.76
C ASP A 232 -11.47 6.36 -20.36
N GLY A 233 -12.81 6.29 -20.24
CA GLY A 233 -13.50 6.52 -18.98
C GLY A 233 -13.37 5.36 -17.99
N HIS A 234 -12.97 5.68 -16.77
CA HIS A 234 -12.91 4.69 -15.68
C HIS A 234 -14.29 4.10 -15.36
N TYR A 235 -15.32 4.95 -15.27
CA TYR A 235 -16.70 4.51 -15.05
C TYR A 235 -17.16 3.56 -16.15
N GLU A 236 -16.95 3.92 -17.42
CA GLU A 236 -17.32 3.14 -18.57
C GLU A 236 -16.60 1.78 -18.61
N ASN A 237 -15.32 1.77 -18.29
CA ASN A 237 -14.56 0.53 -18.16
C ASN A 237 -15.10 -0.38 -17.06
N MET A 238 -15.54 0.17 -15.92
CA MET A 238 -16.12 -0.63 -14.84
C MET A 238 -17.53 -1.17 -15.22
N GLN A 239 -18.33 -0.42 -16.01
CA GLN A 239 -19.58 -0.93 -16.56
C GLN A 239 -19.35 -2.09 -17.53
N LYS A 240 -18.31 -2.02 -18.37
CA LYS A 240 -17.91 -3.16 -19.22
C LYS A 240 -17.45 -4.35 -18.40
N ALA A 241 -16.65 -4.12 -17.38
CA ALA A 241 -16.21 -5.18 -16.46
C ALA A 241 -17.40 -5.90 -15.79
N ALA A 242 -18.46 -5.15 -15.40
CA ALA A 242 -19.69 -5.78 -14.90
C ALA A 242 -20.34 -6.69 -15.96
N GLY A 243 -20.35 -6.28 -17.24
CA GLY A 243 -20.81 -7.09 -18.36
C GLY A 243 -20.01 -8.39 -18.55
N TRP A 244 -18.72 -8.37 -18.25
CA TRP A 244 -17.85 -9.57 -18.30
C TRP A 244 -18.04 -10.55 -17.12
N GLY A 245 -18.87 -10.17 -16.15
CA GLY A 245 -19.22 -11.01 -15.00
C GLY A 245 -18.58 -10.62 -13.68
N PHE A 246 -17.85 -9.51 -13.62
CA PHE A 246 -17.32 -9.01 -12.36
C PHE A 246 -18.42 -8.34 -11.52
N LYS A 247 -18.33 -8.51 -10.21
CA LYS A 247 -19.16 -7.78 -9.26
C LYS A 247 -18.59 -6.37 -9.08
N VAL A 248 -19.23 -5.40 -9.71
CA VAL A 248 -18.95 -3.97 -9.61
C VAL A 248 -20.05 -3.32 -8.78
N SER A 249 -19.71 -2.31 -8.00
CA SER A 249 -20.71 -1.58 -7.18
C SER A 249 -21.65 -0.78 -8.07
N ASP A 250 -22.95 -0.93 -7.87
CA ASP A 250 -24.02 -0.15 -8.50
C ASP A 250 -24.13 1.29 -7.94
N ILE A 251 -23.44 1.55 -6.83
CA ILE A 251 -23.35 2.86 -6.17
C ILE A 251 -22.46 3.84 -6.96
N MET A 252 -21.53 3.32 -7.76
CA MET A 252 -20.58 4.12 -8.53
C MET A 252 -21.31 5.18 -9.39
N ARG A 253 -20.86 6.45 -9.33
CA ARG A 253 -21.49 7.58 -10.01
C ARG A 253 -20.47 8.52 -10.63
N LYS A 254 -20.73 8.98 -11.86
CA LYS A 254 -20.00 10.11 -12.47
C LYS A 254 -20.61 11.43 -12.03
N CYS A 255 -19.76 12.36 -11.64
CA CYS A 255 -20.09 13.71 -11.23
C CYS A 255 -19.32 14.71 -12.09
N ALA A 256 -20.05 15.66 -12.70
CA ALA A 256 -19.47 16.71 -13.53
C ALA A 256 -19.07 17.96 -12.72
N THR A 257 -19.63 18.12 -11.52
CA THR A 257 -19.44 19.30 -10.67
C THR A 257 -19.00 18.91 -9.27
N LEU A 258 -18.37 19.87 -8.57
CA LEU A 258 -17.99 19.70 -7.15
C LEU A 258 -19.22 19.48 -6.27
N ASP A 259 -20.31 20.18 -6.53
CA ASP A 259 -21.56 20.07 -5.74
C ASP A 259 -22.12 18.64 -5.82
N GLU A 260 -22.13 18.02 -6.99
CA GLU A 260 -22.55 16.62 -7.16
C GLU A 260 -21.65 15.64 -6.39
N VAL A 261 -20.34 15.92 -6.31
CA VAL A 261 -19.38 15.12 -5.53
C VAL A 261 -19.70 15.26 -4.03
N LEU A 262 -19.91 16.49 -3.55
CA LEU A 262 -20.24 16.72 -2.13
C LEU A 262 -21.59 16.13 -1.74
N ASP A 263 -22.59 16.20 -2.63
CA ASP A 263 -23.89 15.57 -2.40
C ASP A 263 -23.79 14.04 -2.30
N PHE A 264 -22.94 13.42 -3.14
CA PHE A 264 -22.66 11.99 -3.05
C PHE A 264 -22.03 11.63 -1.70
N ILE A 265 -21.06 12.40 -1.23
CA ILE A 265 -20.39 12.20 0.06
C ILE A 265 -21.41 12.30 1.22
N ARG A 266 -22.21 13.37 1.24
CA ARG A 266 -23.21 13.62 2.31
C ARG A 266 -24.26 12.52 2.38
N TYR A 267 -24.74 12.06 1.23
CA TYR A 267 -25.70 10.98 1.13
C TYR A 267 -25.15 9.69 1.72
N TRP A 268 -23.96 9.29 1.30
CA TRP A 268 -23.37 8.03 1.74
C TRP A 268 -22.77 8.05 3.14
N ASP A 269 -22.46 9.20 3.69
CA ASP A 269 -22.08 9.30 5.11
C ASP A 269 -23.20 8.81 6.04
N VAL A 270 -24.45 8.98 5.64
CA VAL A 270 -25.62 8.50 6.35
C VAL A 270 -26.00 7.07 5.96
N GLU A 271 -26.18 6.82 4.65
CA GLU A 271 -26.77 5.59 4.12
C GLU A 271 -25.83 4.37 4.12
N ARG A 272 -24.52 4.57 4.27
CA ARG A 272 -23.53 3.48 4.31
C ARG A 272 -23.82 2.40 5.35
N LYS A 273 -24.54 2.74 6.42
CA LYS A 273 -24.90 1.82 7.51
C LYS A 273 -25.84 0.71 7.05
N ASN A 274 -26.53 0.92 5.94
CA ASN A 274 -27.46 -0.04 5.34
C ASN A 274 -26.78 -0.99 4.35
N LEU A 275 -25.47 -0.81 4.08
CA LEU A 275 -24.74 -1.66 3.16
C LEU A 275 -24.43 -3.04 3.78
N PRO A 276 -24.45 -4.11 2.98
CA PRO A 276 -24.19 -5.47 3.45
C PRO A 276 -22.72 -5.71 3.83
N VAL A 277 -21.84 -4.76 3.52
CA VAL A 277 -20.38 -4.84 3.73
C VAL A 277 -19.86 -3.57 4.39
N ALA A 278 -18.71 -3.68 5.06
CA ALA A 278 -18.08 -2.54 5.73
C ALA A 278 -17.49 -1.54 4.72
N THR A 279 -17.68 -0.25 4.99
CA THR A 279 -17.12 0.88 4.24
C THR A 279 -16.60 1.95 5.19
N ASP A 280 -15.50 2.61 4.84
CA ASP A 280 -14.86 3.63 5.69
C ASP A 280 -14.81 5.02 5.05
N GLY A 281 -15.36 5.17 3.83
CA GLY A 281 -15.35 6.44 3.12
C GLY A 281 -15.86 6.35 1.69
N VAL A 282 -15.45 7.32 0.91
CA VAL A 282 -15.70 7.45 -0.53
C VAL A 282 -14.36 7.61 -1.25
N VAL A 283 -14.21 7.01 -2.42
CA VAL A 283 -13.07 7.23 -3.30
C VAL A 283 -13.51 8.13 -4.45
N LEU A 284 -12.73 9.16 -4.71
CA LEU A 284 -12.93 10.13 -5.79
C LEU A 284 -11.80 9.95 -6.79
N LYS A 285 -12.13 9.66 -8.05
CA LYS A 285 -11.17 9.47 -9.14
C LYS A 285 -11.52 10.34 -10.32
N VAL A 286 -10.55 10.98 -10.95
CA VAL A 286 -10.74 11.59 -12.28
C VAL A 286 -11.13 10.49 -13.25
N ASN A 287 -12.21 10.67 -14.01
CA ASN A 287 -12.81 9.60 -14.84
C ASN A 287 -11.94 9.20 -16.04
N SER A 288 -11.35 10.17 -16.75
CA SER A 288 -10.55 9.90 -17.96
C SER A 288 -9.17 9.34 -17.61
N ALA A 289 -8.83 8.16 -18.17
CA ALA A 289 -7.51 7.54 -18.01
C ALA A 289 -6.40 8.40 -18.63
N ARG A 290 -6.67 9.11 -19.74
CA ARG A 290 -5.76 10.09 -20.32
C ARG A 290 -5.45 11.21 -19.31
N GLN A 291 -6.47 11.77 -18.67
CA GLN A 291 -6.30 12.82 -17.66
C GLN A 291 -5.60 12.29 -16.40
N GLN A 292 -5.85 11.05 -15.98
CA GLN A 292 -5.13 10.39 -14.88
C GLN A 292 -3.62 10.30 -15.17
N ARG A 293 -3.23 9.87 -16.37
CA ARG A 293 -1.81 9.83 -16.78
C ARG A 293 -1.17 11.21 -16.76
N ASN A 294 -1.88 12.24 -17.20
CA ASN A 294 -1.38 13.62 -17.21
C ASN A 294 -1.18 14.22 -15.81
N LEU A 295 -2.08 13.91 -14.89
CA LEU A 295 -1.95 14.31 -13.48
C LEU A 295 -0.82 13.56 -12.78
N GLY A 296 -0.58 12.31 -13.15
CA GLY A 296 0.51 11.48 -12.66
C GLY A 296 0.38 11.10 -11.18
N TYR A 297 1.53 10.81 -10.59
CA TYR A 297 1.65 10.26 -9.25
C TYR A 297 2.57 11.12 -8.39
N THR A 298 2.41 11.00 -7.08
CA THR A 298 3.46 11.29 -6.10
C THR A 298 4.17 9.99 -5.76
N ALA A 299 5.24 10.08 -4.98
CA ALA A 299 5.93 8.88 -4.48
C ALA A 299 5.02 7.90 -3.69
N LYS A 300 3.88 8.35 -3.18
CA LYS A 300 3.02 7.58 -2.27
C LYS A 300 1.61 7.38 -2.79
N SER A 301 1.11 8.25 -3.65
CA SER A 301 -0.30 8.25 -4.06
C SER A 301 -0.49 8.86 -5.45
N PRO A 302 -1.57 8.48 -6.18
CA PRO A 302 -1.96 9.15 -7.41
C PRO A 302 -2.39 10.59 -7.12
N ARG A 303 -2.14 11.51 -8.06
CA ARG A 303 -2.60 12.91 -7.99
C ARG A 303 -4.04 13.09 -8.46
N TRP A 304 -4.56 12.10 -9.16
CA TRP A 304 -5.88 12.07 -9.78
C TRP A 304 -6.95 11.37 -8.93
N ALA A 305 -6.60 10.88 -7.75
CA ALA A 305 -7.54 10.24 -6.84
C ALA A 305 -7.26 10.59 -5.38
N ILE A 306 -8.33 10.66 -4.59
CA ILE A 306 -8.29 10.79 -3.14
C ILE A 306 -9.32 9.88 -2.49
N ALA A 307 -9.13 9.58 -1.21
CA ALA A 307 -10.10 8.94 -0.35
C ALA A 307 -10.65 9.97 0.64
N TYR A 308 -11.96 10.23 0.59
CA TYR A 308 -12.65 10.93 1.66
C TYR A 308 -13.07 9.91 2.72
N LYS A 309 -12.62 10.10 3.94
CA LYS A 309 -12.97 9.24 5.07
C LYS A 309 -14.08 9.86 5.89
N PHE A 310 -15.12 9.07 6.13
CA PHE A 310 -16.22 9.48 7.00
C PHE A 310 -15.71 9.75 8.42
N GLN A 311 -16.45 10.59 9.15
CA GLN A 311 -16.08 10.90 10.53
C GLN A 311 -15.97 9.62 11.36
N ALA A 312 -14.92 9.57 12.16
CA ALA A 312 -14.67 8.47 13.07
C ALA A 312 -15.71 8.44 14.19
N GLU A 313 -16.13 7.25 14.57
CA GLU A 313 -16.88 7.08 15.80
C GLU A 313 -16.05 7.51 17.00
N ARG A 314 -16.72 8.12 17.99
CA ARG A 314 -16.12 8.49 19.28
C ARG A 314 -16.69 7.65 20.39
N ALA A 315 -15.86 7.24 21.32
CA ALA A 315 -16.28 6.65 22.58
C ALA A 315 -15.66 7.42 23.74
N CYS A 316 -16.38 7.50 24.85
CA CYS A 316 -15.88 8.09 26.08
C CYS A 316 -15.49 6.97 27.05
N THR A 317 -14.29 7.06 27.64
CA THR A 317 -13.79 6.07 28.59
C THR A 317 -12.79 6.68 29.56
N ARG A 318 -12.49 5.97 30.67
CA ARG A 318 -11.63 6.48 31.72
C ARG A 318 -10.15 6.29 31.39
N LEU A 319 -9.34 7.33 31.62
CA LEU A 319 -7.88 7.29 31.57
C LEU A 319 -7.31 6.71 32.87
N ASN A 320 -6.75 5.51 32.83
CA ASN A 320 -6.21 4.84 34.02
C ASN A 320 -4.75 5.18 34.29
N SER A 321 -3.93 5.21 33.24
CA SER A 321 -2.51 5.52 33.34
C SER A 321 -1.94 5.91 31.98
N ILE A 322 -0.71 6.39 31.94
CA ILE A 322 0.06 6.62 30.71
C ILE A 322 1.31 5.78 30.74
N SER A 323 1.53 5.04 29.67
CA SER A 323 2.80 4.36 29.37
C SER A 323 3.53 5.07 28.24
N TYR A 324 4.82 4.88 28.14
CA TYR A 324 5.66 5.51 27.13
C TYR A 324 6.37 4.44 26.32
N GLN A 325 6.37 4.59 24.99
CA GLN A 325 7.02 3.69 24.06
C GLN A 325 8.16 4.40 23.35
N VAL A 326 9.31 3.72 23.27
CA VAL A 326 10.47 4.25 22.56
C VAL A 326 10.52 3.61 21.18
N GLY A 327 10.47 4.45 20.14
CA GLY A 327 10.56 4.01 18.76
C GLY A 327 12.01 3.84 18.27
N ARG A 328 12.18 3.30 17.08
CA ARG A 328 13.47 3.05 16.40
C ARG A 328 14.39 4.29 16.37
N THR A 329 13.82 5.46 16.19
CA THR A 329 14.57 6.73 16.13
C THR A 329 14.83 7.35 17.51
N GLY A 330 14.47 6.68 18.58
CA GLY A 330 14.51 7.21 19.94
C GLY A 330 13.31 8.07 20.32
N ALA A 331 12.38 8.34 19.40
CA ALA A 331 11.17 9.10 19.69
C ALA A 331 10.33 8.40 20.75
N VAL A 332 9.95 9.15 21.81
CA VAL A 332 9.16 8.65 22.93
C VAL A 332 7.71 9.06 22.74
N THR A 333 6.84 8.07 22.55
CA THR A 333 5.40 8.27 22.31
C THR A 333 4.61 7.90 23.56
N PRO A 334 3.79 8.83 24.10
CA PRO A 334 2.88 8.55 25.21
C PRO A 334 1.66 7.78 24.73
N VAL A 335 1.25 6.79 25.49
CA VAL A 335 0.10 5.93 25.22
C VAL A 335 -0.82 5.89 26.45
N ALA A 336 -2.06 6.33 26.28
CA ALA A 336 -3.10 6.22 27.30
C ALA A 336 -3.53 4.76 27.47
N ASN A 337 -3.54 4.28 28.72
CA ASN A 337 -4.16 3.02 29.10
C ASN A 337 -5.57 3.34 29.64
N LEU A 338 -6.57 2.70 29.08
CA LEU A 338 -7.97 3.05 29.22
C LEU A 338 -8.78 1.89 29.81
N ASP A 339 -9.91 2.22 30.44
CA ASP A 339 -10.94 1.20 30.62
C ASP A 339 -11.39 0.68 29.27
N PRO A 340 -11.63 -0.65 29.12
CA PRO A 340 -12.05 -1.22 27.87
C PRO A 340 -13.33 -0.58 27.35
N VAL A 341 -13.34 -0.08 26.11
CA VAL A 341 -14.50 0.53 25.49
C VAL A 341 -14.71 -0.01 24.09
N GLN A 342 -15.97 -0.24 23.71
CA GLN A 342 -16.33 -0.62 22.35
C GLN A 342 -16.24 0.60 21.44
N LEU A 343 -15.50 0.45 20.33
CA LEU A 343 -15.31 1.52 19.34
C LEU A 343 -15.04 0.90 17.96
N ALA A 344 -15.88 1.24 16.99
CA ALA A 344 -15.78 0.75 15.61
C ALA A 344 -15.59 -0.79 15.54
N GLY A 345 -16.45 -1.54 16.22
CA GLY A 345 -16.45 -3.00 16.24
C GLY A 345 -15.28 -3.67 16.98
N THR A 346 -14.47 -2.92 17.72
CA THR A 346 -13.33 -3.46 18.48
C THR A 346 -13.33 -2.95 19.92
N VAL A 347 -12.73 -3.73 20.82
CA VAL A 347 -12.48 -3.28 22.20
C VAL A 347 -11.18 -2.51 22.26
N VAL A 348 -11.26 -1.22 22.53
CA VAL A 348 -10.10 -0.34 22.70
C VAL A 348 -9.71 -0.28 24.17
N LYS A 349 -8.46 -0.56 24.49
CA LYS A 349 -7.85 -0.48 25.83
C LYS A 349 -6.69 0.50 25.90
N ARG A 350 -6.17 0.92 24.73
CA ARG A 350 -5.01 1.81 24.61
C ARG A 350 -5.23 2.79 23.45
N ALA A 351 -4.78 4.04 23.63
CA ALA A 351 -4.89 5.06 22.62
C ALA A 351 -3.63 5.95 22.62
N SER A 352 -3.24 6.43 21.44
CA SER A 352 -2.08 7.32 21.29
C SER A 352 -2.39 8.72 21.84
N LEU A 353 -1.41 9.32 22.48
CA LEU A 353 -1.40 10.73 22.88
C LEU A 353 -0.38 11.54 22.06
N HIS A 354 0.20 10.93 21.03
CA HIS A 354 1.14 11.51 20.07
C HIS A 354 2.42 12.06 20.72
N ASN A 355 2.35 13.13 21.53
CA ASN A 355 3.50 13.83 22.12
C ASN A 355 3.11 14.62 23.38
N ALA A 356 4.08 15.32 23.97
CA ALA A 356 3.89 16.14 25.17
C ALA A 356 2.92 17.31 24.95
N ASP A 357 2.94 17.94 23.77
CA ASP A 357 2.10 19.09 23.47
C ASP A 357 0.61 18.74 23.49
N ILE A 358 0.25 17.53 23.03
CA ILE A 358 -1.13 17.03 23.10
C ILE A 358 -1.54 16.78 24.55
N ILE A 359 -0.67 16.19 25.37
CA ILE A 359 -0.94 15.99 26.80
C ILE A 359 -1.22 17.32 27.50
N GLU A 360 -0.38 18.31 27.23
CA GLU A 360 -0.49 19.64 27.82
C GLU A 360 -1.72 20.40 27.31
N GLY A 361 -1.96 20.37 25.99
CA GLY A 361 -3.11 21.02 25.35
C GLY A 361 -4.44 20.46 25.78
N LEU A 362 -4.52 19.16 26.12
CA LEU A 362 -5.70 18.52 26.66
C LEU A 362 -5.86 18.70 28.19
N ASP A 363 -4.85 19.26 28.87
CA ASP A 363 -4.80 19.40 30.33
C ASP A 363 -5.17 18.10 31.06
N LEU A 364 -4.56 16.99 30.65
CA LEU A 364 -4.91 15.63 31.09
C LEU A 364 -4.58 15.38 32.56
N HIS A 365 -5.52 14.73 33.26
CA HIS A 365 -5.35 14.20 34.59
C HIS A 365 -5.65 12.70 34.63
N ILE A 366 -4.96 11.94 35.45
CA ILE A 366 -5.27 10.53 35.67
C ILE A 366 -6.68 10.42 36.28
N GLY A 367 -7.51 9.57 35.70
CA GLY A 367 -8.91 9.41 36.07
C GLY A 367 -9.90 10.23 35.23
N ASP A 368 -9.42 11.09 34.33
CA ASP A 368 -10.29 11.79 33.38
C ASP A 368 -11.11 10.85 32.52
N MET A 369 -12.33 11.26 32.21
CA MET A 369 -13.10 10.70 31.12
C MET A 369 -12.62 11.33 29.80
N VAL A 370 -12.14 10.50 28.88
CA VAL A 370 -11.51 10.96 27.63
C VAL A 370 -12.24 10.45 26.42
N TYR A 371 -12.33 11.29 25.39
CA TYR A 371 -12.88 10.91 24.09
C TYR A 371 -11.81 10.23 23.23
N VAL A 372 -12.13 9.01 22.80
CA VAL A 372 -11.28 8.19 21.94
C VAL A 372 -11.88 8.12 20.54
N GLU A 373 -11.11 8.40 19.52
CA GLU A 373 -11.46 8.19 18.11
C GLU A 373 -10.62 7.07 17.51
N LYS A 374 -11.29 6.31 16.64
CA LYS A 374 -10.60 5.37 15.74
C LYS A 374 -10.97 5.78 14.32
N GLY A 375 -10.31 6.84 13.83
CA GLY A 375 -10.40 7.25 12.44
C GLY A 375 -9.74 6.22 11.53
N GLY A 376 -10.00 6.24 10.24
CA GLY A 376 -9.50 5.33 9.20
C GLY A 376 -8.04 4.83 9.31
N GLU A 377 -7.37 5.16 10.38
CA GLU A 377 -6.16 4.55 10.90
C GLU A 377 -6.53 3.52 11.97
N ILE A 378 -5.83 2.42 11.97
CA ILE A 378 -6.05 1.29 12.90
C ILE A 378 -5.76 1.70 14.35
N ILE A 379 -5.03 2.80 14.57
CA ILE A 379 -4.53 3.25 15.88
C ILE A 379 -5.53 4.21 16.55
N PRO A 380 -6.12 3.84 17.70
CA PRO A 380 -6.96 4.76 18.48
C PRO A 380 -6.13 5.94 19.01
N LYS A 381 -6.76 7.13 19.06
CA LYS A 381 -6.16 8.36 19.61
C LYS A 381 -7.10 9.07 20.57
N ILE A 382 -6.53 9.76 21.54
CA ILE A 382 -7.28 10.66 22.42
C ILE A 382 -7.47 12.00 21.72
N VAL A 383 -8.72 12.49 21.68
CA VAL A 383 -9.08 13.74 20.98
C VAL A 383 -9.70 14.79 21.90
N GLY A 384 -9.99 14.46 23.14
CA GLY A 384 -10.58 15.40 24.09
C GLY A 384 -10.75 14.80 25.48
N VAL A 385 -11.12 15.67 26.42
CA VAL A 385 -11.49 15.34 27.78
C VAL A 385 -12.93 15.77 27.99
N ASP A 386 -13.72 14.94 28.65
CA ASP A 386 -15.06 15.29 29.13
C ASP A 386 -14.95 16.13 30.41
N MET A 387 -14.94 17.44 30.22
CA MET A 387 -14.78 18.40 31.33
C MET A 387 -15.96 18.39 32.31
N ASP A 388 -17.16 18.01 31.83
CA ASP A 388 -18.36 17.95 32.66
C ASP A 388 -18.33 16.72 33.59
N ALA A 389 -17.62 15.66 33.17
CA ALA A 389 -17.41 14.44 33.96
C ALA A 389 -16.18 14.52 34.87
N ARG A 390 -15.43 15.62 34.90
CA ARG A 390 -14.21 15.77 35.69
C ARG A 390 -14.50 16.01 37.16
N PHE A 391 -14.66 14.91 37.93
CA PHE A 391 -14.81 14.93 39.40
C PHE A 391 -13.72 14.08 40.05
N MET A 392 -13.05 14.63 41.08
CA MET A 392 -12.03 13.93 41.87
C MET A 392 -10.99 13.17 41.01
N VAL A 393 -10.40 13.86 40.06
CA VAL A 393 -9.30 13.32 39.24
C VAL A 393 -7.98 13.33 40.00
N GLY A 394 -7.06 12.49 39.59
CA GLY A 394 -5.71 12.44 40.14
C GLY A 394 -4.82 13.60 39.69
N ASP A 395 -3.51 13.39 39.80
CA ASP A 395 -2.53 14.39 39.42
C ASP A 395 -2.56 14.71 37.92
N LYS A 396 -2.24 15.98 37.59
CA LYS A 396 -2.01 16.40 36.22
C LYS A 396 -0.87 15.58 35.60
N VAL A 397 -1.12 15.05 34.41
CA VAL A 397 -0.13 14.30 33.66
C VAL A 397 1.00 15.22 33.20
N ARG A 398 2.24 14.84 33.52
CA ARG A 398 3.46 15.48 33.02
C ARG A 398 4.21 14.50 32.16
N PHE A 399 4.78 14.99 31.06
CA PHE A 399 5.65 14.17 30.23
C PHE A 399 6.93 13.81 30.99
N ILE A 400 7.47 12.60 30.75
CA ILE A 400 8.67 12.11 31.41
C ILE A 400 9.92 12.83 30.89
N ASP A 401 10.94 12.95 31.73
CA ASP A 401 12.25 13.57 31.44
C ASP A 401 13.35 12.55 31.14
N LYS A 402 13.12 11.29 31.43
CA LYS A 402 14.05 10.17 31.20
C LYS A 402 13.42 9.08 30.36
N CYS A 403 14.26 8.42 29.56
CA CYS A 403 13.86 7.27 28.76
C CYS A 403 13.34 6.13 29.66
N PRO A 404 12.15 5.58 29.42
CA PRO A 404 11.57 4.53 30.27
C PRO A 404 12.34 3.20 30.15
N GLU A 405 13.15 3.04 29.09
CA GLU A 405 13.85 1.79 28.78
C GLU A 405 15.30 1.79 29.26
N CYS A 406 16.04 2.90 29.07
CA CYS A 406 17.46 2.95 29.39
C CYS A 406 17.83 4.01 30.42
N GLY A 407 16.87 4.82 30.92
CA GLY A 407 17.08 5.86 31.93
C GLY A 407 17.83 7.11 31.45
N SER A 408 18.27 7.17 30.20
CA SER A 408 18.97 8.35 29.64
C SER A 408 18.06 9.57 29.59
N PRO A 409 18.57 10.80 29.78
CA PRO A 409 17.77 12.01 29.63
C PRO A 409 17.17 12.12 28.25
N LEU A 410 15.91 12.61 28.18
CA LEU A 410 15.26 12.88 26.92
C LEU A 410 15.61 14.27 26.40
N THR A 411 15.75 14.39 25.08
CA THR A 411 16.05 15.65 24.39
C THR A 411 14.90 16.00 23.46
N ARG A 412 14.46 17.27 23.48
CA ARG A 412 13.55 17.82 22.49
C ARG A 412 14.32 18.76 21.58
N TYR A 413 14.31 18.50 20.28
CA TYR A 413 14.95 19.35 19.30
C TYR A 413 14.07 20.56 18.96
N GLU A 414 14.68 21.69 18.65
CA GLU A 414 13.97 22.89 18.26
C GLU A 414 13.13 22.64 16.99
N GLY A 415 11.87 23.06 17.02
CA GLY A 415 10.91 22.83 15.92
C GLY A 415 10.35 21.39 15.84
N GLU A 416 10.66 20.52 16.80
CA GLU A 416 10.09 19.16 16.85
C GLU A 416 9.17 18.98 18.07
N ALA A 417 8.03 18.28 17.84
CA ALA A 417 7.05 18.00 18.89
C ALA A 417 7.43 16.78 19.75
N ALA A 418 8.30 15.92 19.26
CA ALA A 418 8.68 14.70 19.94
C ALA A 418 9.88 14.90 20.87
N HIS A 419 9.89 14.11 21.96
CA HIS A 419 11.07 13.94 22.82
C HIS A 419 11.82 12.68 22.41
N TYR A 420 13.14 12.73 22.44
CA TYR A 420 13.99 11.64 21.94
C TYR A 420 14.95 11.13 23.01
N CYS A 421 15.07 9.80 23.08
CA CYS A 421 16.20 9.15 23.72
C CYS A 421 17.37 9.14 22.73
N THR A 422 18.47 9.81 23.10
CA THR A 422 19.67 9.92 22.25
C THR A 422 20.65 8.77 22.40
N ASN A 423 20.36 7.82 23.31
CA ASN A 423 21.20 6.63 23.55
C ASN A 423 20.91 5.52 22.54
N ASP A 424 21.26 5.72 21.30
CA ASP A 424 20.93 4.84 20.18
C ASP A 424 21.76 3.56 20.11
N THR A 425 22.79 3.44 20.96
CA THR A 425 23.69 2.28 21.01
C THR A 425 23.39 1.32 22.14
N ALA A 426 22.70 1.77 23.20
CA ALA A 426 22.40 0.94 24.35
C ALA A 426 20.92 0.88 24.73
N CYS A 427 20.06 1.64 24.05
CA CYS A 427 18.63 1.58 24.28
C CYS A 427 18.01 0.40 23.50
N PRO A 428 17.51 -0.66 24.17
CA PRO A 428 17.09 -1.89 23.51
C PRO A 428 16.03 -1.69 22.42
N PRO A 429 14.96 -0.89 22.59
CA PRO A 429 13.97 -0.66 21.53
C PRO A 429 14.56 0.00 20.27
N GLN A 430 15.57 0.89 20.44
CA GLN A 430 16.22 1.52 19.28
C GLN A 430 17.07 0.51 18.51
N ILE A 431 17.84 -0.34 19.21
CA ILE A 431 18.66 -1.38 18.60
C ILE A 431 17.73 -2.36 17.84
N LYS A 432 16.74 -2.92 18.54
CA LYS A 432 15.79 -3.87 17.92
C LYS A 432 15.03 -3.25 16.75
N GLY A 433 14.54 -2.04 16.90
CA GLY A 433 13.80 -1.34 15.86
C GLY A 433 14.66 -0.99 14.62
N LYS A 434 15.98 -0.74 14.78
CA LYS A 434 16.90 -0.59 13.64
C LYS A 434 17.03 -1.91 12.88
N ILE A 435 17.13 -3.04 13.58
CA ILE A 435 17.22 -4.36 12.97
C ILE A 435 15.88 -4.74 12.30
N GLU A 436 14.73 -4.50 12.95
CA GLU A 436 13.40 -4.72 12.37
C GLU A 436 13.20 -3.91 11.07
N HIS A 437 13.64 -2.64 11.06
CA HIS A 437 13.62 -1.84 9.86
C HIS A 437 14.49 -2.42 8.75
N PHE A 438 15.72 -2.81 9.10
CA PHE A 438 16.68 -3.36 8.14
C PHE A 438 16.16 -4.64 7.47
N VAL A 439 15.58 -5.56 8.23
CA VAL A 439 15.05 -6.83 7.70
C VAL A 439 13.69 -6.68 7.01
N SER A 440 13.04 -5.54 7.15
CA SER A 440 11.68 -5.32 6.64
C SER A 440 11.57 -5.54 5.14
N ARG A 441 10.34 -5.84 4.68
CA ARG A 441 10.02 -6.14 3.26
C ARG A 441 10.48 -5.06 2.29
N LYS A 442 10.35 -3.78 2.66
CA LYS A 442 10.77 -2.64 1.84
C LYS A 442 12.28 -2.37 1.87
N ALA A 443 12.98 -2.89 2.86
CA ALA A 443 14.42 -2.79 3.04
C ALA A 443 15.11 -4.04 2.48
N MET A 444 15.74 -4.86 3.33
CA MET A 444 16.48 -6.05 2.89
C MET A 444 15.61 -7.28 2.64
N ASN A 445 14.32 -7.25 3.00
CA ASN A 445 13.35 -8.33 2.80
C ASN A 445 13.83 -9.69 3.30
N ILE A 446 14.30 -9.73 4.54
CA ILE A 446 14.77 -10.98 5.17
C ILE A 446 13.59 -11.64 5.89
N ASP A 447 13.08 -12.71 5.34
CA ASP A 447 11.96 -13.46 5.92
C ASP A 447 12.38 -14.26 7.18
N GLY A 448 11.40 -14.50 8.06
CA GLY A 448 11.58 -15.29 9.29
C GLY A 448 12.12 -14.50 10.49
N LEU A 449 12.45 -13.22 10.32
CA LEU A 449 12.91 -12.31 11.39
C LEU A 449 11.82 -11.32 11.79
N GLY A 450 10.76 -11.81 12.42
CA GLY A 450 9.74 -10.96 13.06
C GLY A 450 10.25 -10.33 14.36
N SER A 451 9.48 -9.37 14.93
CA SER A 451 9.85 -8.65 16.16
C SER A 451 10.16 -9.58 17.34
N GLU A 452 9.40 -10.66 17.53
CA GLU A 452 9.63 -11.65 18.58
C GLU A 452 10.95 -12.40 18.38
N THR A 453 11.28 -12.78 17.14
CA THR A 453 12.53 -13.46 16.80
C THR A 453 13.75 -12.54 17.02
N ILE A 454 13.62 -11.27 16.60
CA ILE A 454 14.66 -10.26 16.81
C ILE A 454 14.88 -10.00 18.30
N ASP A 455 13.80 -9.90 19.07
CA ASP A 455 13.89 -9.76 20.53
C ASP A 455 14.61 -10.96 21.16
N GLN A 456 14.27 -12.18 20.77
CA GLN A 456 14.93 -13.40 21.24
C GLN A 456 16.43 -13.40 20.88
N PHE A 457 16.79 -13.08 19.64
CA PHE A 457 18.19 -13.05 19.21
C PHE A 457 19.00 -11.97 19.93
N TYR A 458 18.36 -10.82 20.22
CA TYR A 458 18.97 -9.76 21.01
C TYR A 458 19.21 -10.19 22.45
N GLN A 459 18.23 -10.82 23.10
CA GLN A 459 18.37 -11.32 24.50
C GLN A 459 19.41 -12.41 24.63
N GLU A 460 19.52 -13.30 23.65
CA GLU A 460 20.53 -14.36 23.58
C GLU A 460 21.93 -13.87 23.15
N GLY A 461 22.06 -12.56 22.86
CA GLY A 461 23.33 -11.94 22.48
C GLY A 461 23.83 -12.32 21.09
N LEU A 462 22.96 -12.84 20.22
CA LEU A 462 23.33 -13.21 18.86
C LEU A 462 23.44 -12.00 17.94
N ILE A 463 22.63 -10.94 18.18
CA ILE A 463 22.62 -9.72 17.39
C ILE A 463 22.55 -8.48 18.27
N HIS A 464 23.35 -7.46 17.95
CA HIS A 464 23.31 -6.10 18.52
C HIS A 464 23.31 -5.03 17.43
N THR A 465 23.72 -5.38 16.22
CA THR A 465 23.80 -4.49 15.06
C THR A 465 23.19 -5.17 13.84
N ILE A 466 22.88 -4.39 12.81
CA ILE A 466 22.39 -4.90 11.52
C ILE A 466 23.45 -5.81 10.84
N ALA A 467 24.74 -5.53 11.05
CA ALA A 467 25.81 -6.32 10.46
C ALA A 467 25.96 -7.73 11.11
N ASP A 468 25.53 -7.89 12.36
CA ASP A 468 25.57 -9.19 13.05
C ASP A 468 24.67 -10.24 12.40
N LEU A 469 23.63 -9.82 11.67
CA LEU A 469 22.74 -10.71 10.92
C LEU A 469 23.52 -11.60 9.94
N TYR A 470 24.56 -11.05 9.32
CA TYR A 470 25.37 -11.74 8.32
C TYR A 470 26.42 -12.69 8.91
N THR A 471 26.56 -12.69 10.23
CA THR A 471 27.46 -13.64 10.96
C THR A 471 26.70 -14.80 11.60
N LEU A 472 25.36 -14.80 11.52
CA LEU A 472 24.49 -15.82 12.10
C LEU A 472 24.74 -17.20 11.46
N LYS A 473 24.69 -18.23 12.28
CA LYS A 473 24.83 -19.63 11.85
C LYS A 473 23.60 -20.45 12.19
N ALA A 474 23.15 -21.28 11.25
CA ALA A 474 21.96 -22.11 11.44
C ALA A 474 21.99 -22.97 12.72
N PRO A 475 23.13 -23.60 13.15
CA PRO A 475 23.17 -24.36 14.38
C PRO A 475 22.89 -23.51 15.64
N ASP A 476 23.34 -22.25 15.68
CA ASP A 476 23.14 -21.36 16.82
C ASP A 476 21.68 -20.95 16.94
N ILE A 477 21.03 -20.65 15.82
CA ILE A 477 19.60 -20.35 15.76
C ILE A 477 18.76 -21.58 16.13
N ALA A 478 19.11 -22.76 15.62
CA ALA A 478 18.35 -23.98 15.87
C ALA A 478 18.34 -24.47 17.33
N ARG A 479 19.24 -23.94 18.18
CA ARG A 479 19.31 -24.22 19.63
C ARG A 479 18.32 -23.39 20.45
N LEU A 480 17.78 -22.30 19.87
CA LEU A 480 16.91 -21.39 20.59
C LEU A 480 15.52 -22.02 20.80
N GLU A 481 14.87 -21.62 21.87
CA GLU A 481 13.52 -22.07 22.20
C GLU A 481 12.56 -21.75 21.06
N ARG A 482 11.70 -22.69 20.69
CA ARG A 482 10.73 -22.60 19.57
C ARG A 482 11.35 -22.46 18.18
N MET A 483 12.69 -22.55 18.05
CA MET A 483 13.39 -22.55 16.78
C MET A 483 13.79 -23.97 16.39
N GLY A 484 13.33 -24.42 15.19
CA GLY A 484 13.71 -25.71 14.63
C GLY A 484 14.76 -25.55 13.53
N LYS A 485 15.37 -26.66 13.10
CA LYS A 485 16.34 -26.69 11.99
C LYS A 485 15.79 -26.03 10.72
N LYS A 486 14.50 -26.25 10.41
CA LYS A 486 13.85 -25.67 9.22
C LYS A 486 13.73 -24.15 9.32
N SER A 487 13.30 -23.63 10.48
CA SER A 487 13.21 -22.18 10.69
C SER A 487 14.57 -21.51 10.62
N ALA A 488 15.60 -22.13 11.22
CA ALA A 488 16.98 -21.64 11.17
C ALA A 488 17.50 -21.58 9.72
N LEU A 489 17.25 -22.62 8.91
CA LEU A 489 17.65 -22.64 7.50
C LEU A 489 16.93 -21.57 6.69
N ASN A 490 15.62 -21.40 6.89
CA ASN A 490 14.84 -20.36 6.18
C ASN A 490 15.39 -18.94 6.48
N ILE A 491 15.76 -18.66 7.75
CA ILE A 491 16.36 -17.37 8.11
C ILE A 491 17.70 -17.17 7.39
N ILE A 492 18.57 -18.18 7.39
CA ILE A 492 19.87 -18.10 6.69
C ILE A 492 19.69 -17.96 5.17
N GLU A 493 18.70 -18.62 4.58
CA GLU A 493 18.35 -18.46 3.17
C GLU A 493 17.84 -17.04 2.88
N GLY A 494 16.98 -16.48 3.73
CA GLY A 494 16.53 -15.09 3.64
C GLY A 494 17.69 -14.09 3.72
N ILE A 495 18.65 -14.31 4.64
CA ILE A 495 19.87 -13.49 4.73
C ILE A 495 20.69 -13.61 3.43
N ARG A 496 20.84 -14.79 2.86
CA ARG A 496 21.56 -14.99 1.59
C ARG A 496 20.87 -14.30 0.43
N ALA A 497 19.54 -14.40 0.34
CA ALA A 497 18.76 -13.71 -0.68
C ALA A 497 18.91 -12.17 -0.60
N SER A 498 19.22 -11.63 0.58
CA SER A 498 19.41 -10.19 0.75
C SER A 498 20.67 -9.64 0.10
N PHE A 499 21.62 -10.48 -0.34
CA PHE A 499 22.80 -10.03 -1.11
C PHE A 499 22.42 -9.47 -2.48
N ASP A 500 21.31 -9.91 -3.06
CA ASP A 500 20.82 -9.47 -4.37
C ASP A 500 19.91 -8.23 -4.28
N VAL A 501 19.72 -7.68 -3.07
CA VAL A 501 18.90 -6.49 -2.86
C VAL A 501 19.62 -5.26 -3.45
N PRO A 502 18.95 -4.47 -4.32
CA PRO A 502 19.58 -3.35 -5.01
C PRO A 502 19.96 -2.21 -4.06
N PHE A 503 20.98 -1.45 -4.41
CA PHE A 503 21.63 -0.44 -3.57
C PHE A 503 20.68 0.61 -3.00
N GLU A 504 19.67 1.07 -3.74
CA GLU A 504 18.69 2.02 -3.23
C GLU A 504 17.89 1.50 -2.04
N ARG A 505 17.62 0.19 -1.99
CA ARG A 505 16.95 -0.45 -0.86
C ARG A 505 17.91 -0.67 0.31
N VAL A 506 19.17 -0.99 0.04
CA VAL A 506 20.22 -1.05 1.06
C VAL A 506 20.38 0.32 1.72
N LEU A 507 20.42 1.39 0.94
CA LEU A 507 20.50 2.75 1.47
C LEU A 507 19.30 3.12 2.36
N PHE A 508 18.10 2.72 1.95
CA PHE A 508 16.90 2.85 2.80
C PHE A 508 17.01 2.00 4.08
N ALA A 509 17.54 0.77 3.97
CA ALA A 509 17.68 -0.17 5.09
C ALA A 509 18.62 0.35 6.19
N LEU A 510 19.65 1.15 5.83
CA LEU A 510 20.56 1.78 6.80
C LEU A 510 19.83 2.69 7.81
N GLY A 511 18.63 3.14 7.48
CA GLY A 511 17.75 3.89 8.38
C GLY A 511 18.25 5.29 8.72
N ILE A 512 18.96 5.95 7.82
CA ILE A 512 19.41 7.34 7.97
C ILE A 512 18.19 8.23 8.23
N ARG A 513 18.26 9.06 9.27
CA ARG A 513 17.14 9.91 9.66
C ARG A 513 16.74 10.85 8.51
N PHE A 514 15.44 11.00 8.26
CA PHE A 514 14.83 11.74 7.14
C PHE A 514 15.07 11.16 5.74
N VAL A 515 15.82 10.07 5.61
CA VAL A 515 15.97 9.35 4.35
C VAL A 515 14.92 8.24 4.28
N GLY A 516 13.82 8.52 3.60
CA GLY A 516 12.78 7.54 3.30
C GLY A 516 13.10 6.74 2.03
N GLU A 517 12.21 5.83 1.65
CA GLU A 517 12.36 4.96 0.48
C GLU A 517 12.60 5.76 -0.82
N THR A 518 11.83 6.82 -1.07
CA THR A 518 11.99 7.68 -2.25
C THR A 518 13.27 8.48 -2.21
N THR A 519 13.58 9.09 -1.06
CA THR A 519 14.81 9.84 -0.86
C THR A 519 16.04 8.95 -1.08
N ALA A 520 16.02 7.70 -0.58
CA ALA A 520 17.08 6.73 -0.80
C ALA A 520 17.26 6.41 -2.29
N LYS A 521 16.16 6.23 -3.02
CA LYS A 521 16.19 5.99 -4.47
C LYS A 521 16.77 7.19 -5.24
N THR A 522 16.37 8.41 -4.88
CA THR A 522 16.89 9.65 -5.48
C THR A 522 18.39 9.79 -5.22
N LEU A 523 18.83 9.58 -3.97
CA LEU A 523 20.24 9.63 -3.59
C LEU A 523 21.08 8.54 -4.26
N ALA A 524 20.56 7.30 -4.33
CA ALA A 524 21.25 6.20 -5.00
C ALA A 524 21.45 6.49 -6.49
N LYS A 525 20.46 7.04 -7.17
CA LYS A 525 20.58 7.48 -8.58
C LYS A 525 21.62 8.60 -8.77
N ALA A 526 21.64 9.59 -7.85
CA ALA A 526 22.53 10.75 -7.94
C ALA A 526 23.99 10.39 -7.66
N PHE A 527 24.26 9.59 -6.62
CA PHE A 527 25.63 9.29 -6.17
C PHE A 527 26.15 7.91 -6.59
N ARG A 528 25.29 7.00 -7.02
CA ARG A 528 25.61 5.68 -7.58
C ARG A 528 26.29 4.70 -6.62
N SER A 529 26.98 5.16 -5.57
CA SER A 529 27.62 4.31 -4.56
C SER A 529 27.57 4.92 -3.17
N ILE A 530 27.72 4.08 -2.15
CA ILE A 530 27.77 4.51 -0.76
C ILE A 530 28.99 5.42 -0.49
N ASP A 531 30.12 5.16 -1.17
CA ASP A 531 31.37 5.93 -0.97
C ASP A 531 31.24 7.34 -1.56
N ALA A 532 30.64 7.48 -2.74
CA ALA A 532 30.34 8.79 -3.33
C ALA A 532 29.36 9.58 -2.43
N LEU A 533 28.32 8.93 -1.90
CA LEU A 533 27.38 9.55 -0.98
C LEU A 533 28.05 9.97 0.34
N ALA A 534 28.90 9.12 0.91
CA ALA A 534 29.60 9.38 2.17
C ALA A 534 30.61 10.54 2.07
N SER A 535 31.16 10.77 0.88
CA SER A 535 32.13 11.86 0.61
C SER A 535 31.48 13.14 0.08
N ALA A 536 30.16 13.15 -0.14
CA ALA A 536 29.44 14.30 -0.67
C ALA A 536 29.43 15.47 0.32
N SER A 537 29.65 16.69 -0.18
CA SER A 537 29.50 17.90 0.61
C SER A 537 28.02 18.29 0.82
N LEU A 538 27.77 19.23 1.72
CA LEU A 538 26.43 19.78 1.94
C LEU A 538 25.84 20.34 0.64
N ASP A 539 26.67 21.07 -0.12
CA ASP A 539 26.25 21.70 -1.38
C ASP A 539 25.94 20.64 -2.45
N ASP A 540 26.74 19.56 -2.56
CA ASP A 540 26.48 18.47 -3.50
C ASP A 540 25.14 17.77 -3.20
N LEU A 541 24.88 17.51 -1.91
CA LEU A 541 23.61 16.91 -1.47
C LEU A 541 22.41 17.81 -1.76
N MET A 542 22.54 19.12 -1.52
CA MET A 542 21.46 20.09 -1.76
C MET A 542 21.19 20.38 -3.24
N GLN A 543 22.07 19.98 -4.15
CA GLN A 543 21.83 20.05 -5.60
C GLN A 543 20.93 18.92 -6.11
N VAL A 544 20.74 17.88 -5.31
CA VAL A 544 19.84 16.77 -5.64
C VAL A 544 18.39 17.17 -5.39
N ASP A 545 17.52 16.92 -6.34
CA ASP A 545 16.10 17.25 -6.22
C ASP A 545 15.49 16.65 -4.94
N GLU A 546 14.62 17.39 -4.26
CA GLU A 546 13.94 17.04 -3.01
C GLU A 546 14.85 16.91 -1.77
N ILE A 547 16.16 17.16 -1.89
CA ILE A 547 17.09 17.14 -0.75
C ILE A 547 17.27 18.55 -0.19
N GLY A 548 16.61 18.84 0.93
CA GLY A 548 16.80 20.10 1.67
C GLY A 548 17.93 19.99 2.71
N ALA A 549 18.32 21.13 3.28
CA ALA A 549 19.40 21.24 4.27
C ALA A 549 19.27 20.22 5.42
N ARG A 550 18.06 20.01 5.95
CA ARG A 550 17.80 19.09 7.05
C ARG A 550 18.14 17.62 6.72
N ILE A 551 17.84 17.20 5.49
CA ILE A 551 18.16 15.84 5.01
C ILE A 551 19.67 15.74 4.79
N ALA A 552 20.25 16.71 4.11
CA ALA A 552 21.70 16.76 3.82
C ALA A 552 22.55 16.73 5.09
N GLU A 553 22.22 17.55 6.11
CA GLU A 553 22.90 17.54 7.41
C GLU A 553 22.76 16.18 8.12
N SER A 554 21.59 15.53 8.01
CA SER A 554 21.38 14.20 8.60
C SER A 554 22.26 13.14 7.95
N ILE A 555 22.44 13.19 6.63
CA ILE A 555 23.32 12.29 5.87
C ILE A 555 24.78 12.51 6.30
N ILE A 556 25.25 13.75 6.31
CA ILE A 556 26.62 14.09 6.74
C ILE A 556 26.88 13.60 8.16
N ARG A 557 25.97 13.84 9.09
CA ARG A 557 26.08 13.40 10.48
C ARG A 557 26.14 11.86 10.59
N TYR A 558 25.36 11.15 9.78
CA TYR A 558 25.34 9.71 9.75
C TYR A 558 26.70 9.12 9.35
N PHE A 559 27.30 9.65 8.27
CA PHE A 559 28.62 9.19 7.78
C PHE A 559 29.81 9.75 8.60
N ALA A 560 29.63 10.82 9.36
CA ALA A 560 30.65 11.31 10.31
C ALA A 560 30.82 10.38 11.51
N ASP A 561 29.79 9.59 11.88
CA ASP A 561 29.87 8.62 12.97
C ASP A 561 30.67 7.39 12.56
N GLU A 562 31.78 7.15 13.26
CA GLU A 562 32.69 6.02 13.00
C GLU A 562 32.00 4.66 13.12
N ARG A 563 31.05 4.52 14.04
CA ARG A 563 30.28 3.28 14.25
C ARG A 563 29.43 2.93 13.02
N ASN A 564 28.81 3.93 12.39
CA ASN A 564 28.04 3.72 11.17
C ASN A 564 28.94 3.31 10.00
N ARG A 565 30.12 3.92 9.89
CA ARG A 565 31.11 3.55 8.87
C ARG A 565 31.59 2.11 9.07
N GLU A 566 31.90 1.73 10.31
CA GLU A 566 32.29 0.35 10.63
C GLU A 566 31.18 -0.66 10.27
N GLN A 567 29.93 -0.36 10.57
CA GLN A 567 28.81 -1.22 10.16
C GLN A 567 28.69 -1.34 8.63
N ILE A 568 28.90 -0.26 7.90
CA ILE A 568 28.88 -0.27 6.43
C ILE A 568 30.00 -1.15 5.89
N GLU A 569 31.22 -1.06 6.45
CA GLU A 569 32.33 -1.93 6.02
C GLU A 569 32.04 -3.41 6.33
N ARG A 570 31.49 -3.72 7.48
CA ARG A 570 31.08 -5.11 7.81
C ARG A 570 30.01 -5.64 6.86
N LEU A 571 29.04 -4.82 6.47
CA LEU A 571 28.02 -5.18 5.48
C LEU A 571 28.64 -5.39 4.10
N ARG A 572 29.61 -4.54 3.70
CA ARG A 572 30.36 -4.66 2.46
C ARG A 572 31.18 -5.95 2.41
N GLU A 573 31.91 -6.25 3.50
CA GLU A 573 32.69 -7.48 3.63
C GLU A 573 31.80 -8.74 3.58
N ALA A 574 30.57 -8.65 4.07
CA ALA A 574 29.59 -9.71 3.97
C ALA A 574 29.07 -9.94 2.55
N GLY A 575 29.19 -8.94 1.65
CA GLY A 575 28.75 -9.03 0.25
C GLY A 575 27.47 -8.27 -0.08
N VAL A 576 27.00 -7.38 0.81
CA VAL A 576 25.82 -6.54 0.54
C VAL A 576 26.14 -5.49 -0.54
N GLN A 577 25.17 -5.21 -1.42
CA GLN A 577 25.32 -4.28 -2.53
C GLN A 577 25.51 -2.84 -2.05
N MET A 578 26.69 -2.25 -2.28
CA MET A 578 27.03 -0.89 -1.86
C MET A 578 27.11 0.12 -3.00
N GLN A 579 26.72 -0.30 -4.19
CA GLN A 579 26.67 0.52 -5.40
C GLN A 579 25.56 0.04 -6.32
N MET A 580 25.09 0.92 -7.18
CA MET A 580 24.18 0.54 -8.25
C MET A 580 24.93 -0.31 -9.28
N GLU A 581 24.28 -1.33 -9.81
CA GLU A 581 24.79 -2.05 -10.99
C GLU A 581 25.07 -1.06 -12.12
N GLU A 582 26.10 -1.33 -12.92
CA GLU A 582 26.35 -0.57 -14.13
C GLU A 582 25.09 -0.65 -15.00
N LEU A 583 24.55 0.52 -15.36
CA LEU A 583 23.43 0.59 -16.28
C LEU A 583 23.83 -0.12 -17.58
N ASP A 584 22.98 -1.00 -18.07
CA ASP A 584 23.07 -1.47 -19.43
C ASP A 584 22.84 -0.26 -20.35
N LEU A 585 23.95 0.32 -20.79
CA LEU A 585 23.96 1.53 -21.61
C LEU A 585 23.46 1.27 -23.04
N SER A 586 23.08 0.04 -23.37
CA SER A 586 22.57 -0.33 -24.71
C SER A 586 21.26 0.42 -25.07
N GLU A 587 20.48 0.88 -24.09
CA GLU A 587 19.27 1.69 -24.29
C GLU A 587 19.51 3.20 -24.15
N TYR A 588 20.72 3.63 -23.77
CA TYR A 588 21.05 5.04 -23.60
C TYR A 588 21.66 5.60 -24.87
N THR A 589 21.18 6.75 -25.32
CA THR A 589 21.71 7.48 -26.44
C THR A 589 22.08 8.91 -26.05
N ASP A 590 22.91 9.56 -26.85
CA ASP A 590 23.30 10.95 -26.66
C ASP A 590 22.50 11.93 -27.55
N LYS A 591 21.33 11.49 -28.07
CA LYS A 591 20.52 12.29 -29.01
C LYS A 591 20.10 13.64 -28.46
N LEU A 592 19.94 13.76 -27.16
CA LEU A 592 19.56 14.99 -26.42
C LEU A 592 20.71 15.52 -25.55
N ALA A 593 21.94 15.08 -25.75
CA ALA A 593 23.08 15.48 -24.93
C ALA A 593 23.24 17.00 -24.87
N GLY A 594 23.40 17.53 -23.64
CA GLY A 594 23.54 18.97 -23.40
C GLY A 594 22.26 19.79 -23.52
N GLN A 595 21.11 19.19 -23.80
CA GLN A 595 19.83 19.89 -23.89
C GLN A 595 19.12 19.95 -22.54
N SER A 596 18.62 21.13 -22.19
CA SER A 596 17.79 21.38 -21.00
C SER A 596 16.34 21.57 -21.45
N ILE A 597 15.47 20.66 -21.07
CA ILE A 597 14.10 20.54 -21.61
C ILE A 597 13.09 20.74 -20.49
N VAL A 598 12.10 21.60 -20.72
CA VAL A 598 10.94 21.80 -19.85
C VAL A 598 9.75 21.05 -20.41
N ILE A 599 9.08 20.23 -19.60
CA ILE A 599 7.87 19.52 -20.00
C ILE A 599 6.63 20.31 -19.54
N SER A 600 5.69 20.57 -20.45
CA SER A 600 4.47 21.31 -20.17
C SER A 600 3.32 20.88 -21.05
N GLY A 601 2.08 20.87 -20.52
CA GLY A 601 0.88 20.50 -21.28
C GLY A 601 0.41 19.09 -20.95
N VAL A 602 -0.52 18.61 -21.74
CA VAL A 602 -1.19 17.31 -21.67
C VAL A 602 -0.73 16.47 -22.85
N PHE A 603 -0.25 15.26 -22.61
CA PHE A 603 0.36 14.40 -23.61
C PHE A 603 -0.56 13.24 -23.99
N THR A 604 -0.41 12.71 -25.19
CA THR A 604 -1.25 11.64 -25.74
C THR A 604 -0.54 10.28 -25.71
N HIS A 605 0.78 10.24 -26.00
CA HIS A 605 1.54 9.00 -26.16
C HIS A 605 2.19 8.52 -24.85
N HIS A 606 2.78 9.44 -24.07
CA HIS A 606 3.47 9.14 -22.83
C HIS A 606 3.05 10.09 -21.71
N SER A 607 3.17 9.65 -20.45
CA SER A 607 3.02 10.53 -19.30
C SER A 607 4.20 11.50 -19.18
N ARG A 608 4.04 12.55 -18.36
CA ARG A 608 5.14 13.49 -18.07
C ARG A 608 6.35 12.80 -17.44
N ASP A 609 6.12 11.79 -16.62
CA ASP A 609 7.21 11.07 -15.95
C ASP A 609 7.93 10.13 -16.92
N GLU A 610 7.21 9.48 -17.83
CA GLU A 610 7.81 8.72 -18.93
C GLU A 610 8.63 9.62 -19.87
N TYR A 611 8.16 10.83 -20.18
CA TYR A 611 8.94 11.79 -20.96
C TYR A 611 10.21 12.27 -20.24
N LYS A 612 10.20 12.38 -18.91
CA LYS A 612 11.43 12.65 -18.15
C LYS A 612 12.43 11.51 -18.31
N GLU A 613 11.98 10.27 -18.18
CA GLU A 613 12.83 9.09 -18.37
C GLU A 613 13.37 9.00 -19.81
N ILE A 614 12.55 9.28 -20.82
CA ILE A 614 12.97 9.31 -22.22
C ILE A 614 14.04 10.39 -22.44
N ILE A 615 13.86 11.59 -21.89
CA ILE A 615 14.85 12.67 -21.98
C ILE A 615 16.17 12.25 -21.33
N GLU A 616 16.12 11.68 -20.12
CA GLU A 616 17.30 11.24 -19.37
C GLU A 616 18.01 10.07 -20.10
N LYS A 617 17.27 9.09 -20.59
CA LYS A 617 17.81 7.97 -21.39
C LYS A 617 18.52 8.43 -22.67
N ASN A 618 18.13 9.59 -23.21
CA ASN A 618 18.74 10.16 -24.41
C ASN A 618 19.77 11.27 -24.11
N GLY A 619 20.27 11.35 -22.88
CA GLY A 619 21.34 12.28 -22.49
C GLY A 619 20.89 13.74 -22.25
N GLY A 620 19.58 14.00 -22.28
CA GLY A 620 19.00 15.31 -21.99
C GLY A 620 18.78 15.56 -20.50
N LYS A 621 18.57 16.81 -20.12
CA LYS A 621 18.24 17.22 -18.74
C LYS A 621 16.83 17.79 -18.66
N ASN A 622 15.96 17.16 -17.85
CA ASN A 622 14.65 17.75 -17.55
C ASN A 622 14.81 18.86 -16.48
N VAL A 623 14.23 20.05 -16.75
CA VAL A 623 14.27 21.22 -15.84
C VAL A 623 12.86 21.71 -15.54
N GLY A 624 12.62 22.08 -14.28
CA GLY A 624 11.28 22.45 -13.79
C GLY A 624 10.80 23.84 -14.21
N SER A 625 11.71 24.76 -14.62
CA SER A 625 11.38 26.13 -14.93
C SER A 625 12.07 26.63 -16.22
N ILE A 626 11.33 27.47 -16.96
CA ILE A 626 11.83 28.07 -18.21
C ILE A 626 12.83 29.19 -17.87
N SER A 627 14.00 29.13 -18.49
CA SER A 627 15.08 30.13 -18.39
C SER A 627 15.76 30.32 -19.75
N LYS A 628 16.67 31.29 -19.85
CA LYS A 628 17.51 31.48 -21.07
C LYS A 628 18.40 30.27 -21.39
N LYS A 629 18.60 29.35 -20.43
CA LYS A 629 19.36 28.11 -20.61
C LYS A 629 18.49 26.92 -21.06
N THR A 630 17.17 27.12 -21.16
CA THR A 630 16.25 26.07 -21.64
C THR A 630 16.40 25.93 -23.13
N SER A 631 16.71 24.73 -23.61
CA SER A 631 16.93 24.45 -25.04
C SER A 631 15.61 24.47 -25.80
N PHE A 632 14.59 23.83 -25.28
CA PHE A 632 13.23 23.89 -25.79
C PHE A 632 12.21 23.43 -24.72
N ILE A 633 10.93 23.65 -25.01
CA ILE A 633 9.83 23.14 -24.19
C ILE A 633 9.16 22.01 -24.99
N LEU A 634 9.12 20.82 -24.38
CA LEU A 634 8.26 19.74 -24.86
C LEU A 634 6.82 20.08 -24.45
N ALA A 635 6.02 20.47 -25.42
CA ALA A 635 4.66 20.93 -25.21
C ALA A 635 3.65 19.88 -25.67
N GLY A 636 2.83 19.41 -24.73
CA GLY A 636 1.59 18.73 -25.03
C GLY A 636 0.44 19.73 -25.26
N ASP A 637 -0.77 19.23 -25.46
CA ASP A 637 -1.98 20.03 -25.55
C ASP A 637 -2.21 20.86 -24.28
N ASN A 638 -2.87 22.00 -24.41
CA ASN A 638 -3.25 22.87 -23.28
C ASN A 638 -2.07 23.33 -22.41
N MET A 639 -0.93 23.65 -23.02
CA MET A 639 0.17 24.28 -22.28
C MET A 639 -0.32 25.57 -21.59
N GLY A 640 -0.04 25.69 -20.29
CA GLY A 640 -0.51 26.83 -19.49
C GLY A 640 -0.07 28.18 -20.04
N PRO A 641 -0.96 29.21 -20.11
CA PRO A 641 -0.71 30.48 -20.78
C PRO A 641 0.52 31.23 -20.21
N ALA A 642 0.75 31.14 -18.91
CA ALA A 642 1.93 31.76 -18.27
C ALA A 642 3.28 31.16 -18.72
N LYS A 643 3.31 29.87 -19.02
CA LYS A 643 4.52 29.20 -19.56
C LYS A 643 4.70 29.53 -21.03
N LEU A 644 3.61 29.61 -21.80
CA LEU A 644 3.64 30.03 -23.21
C LEU A 644 4.17 31.47 -23.35
N GLU A 645 3.63 32.38 -22.53
CA GLU A 645 4.10 33.79 -22.52
C GLU A 645 5.58 33.89 -22.14
N LYS A 646 6.01 33.15 -21.12
CA LYS A 646 7.42 33.12 -20.68
C LYS A 646 8.35 32.53 -21.74
N ALA A 647 7.92 31.49 -22.45
CA ALA A 647 8.66 30.90 -23.57
C ALA A 647 8.87 31.94 -24.69
N ASN A 648 7.78 32.58 -25.13
CA ASN A 648 7.81 33.60 -26.17
C ASN A 648 8.71 34.80 -25.76
N LYS A 649 8.62 35.26 -24.51
CA LYS A 649 9.43 36.36 -23.99
C LYS A 649 10.93 36.05 -23.94
N LEU A 650 11.30 34.78 -23.71
CA LEU A 650 12.69 34.34 -23.62
C LEU A 650 13.19 33.75 -24.94
N GLY A 651 12.35 33.64 -25.99
CA GLY A 651 12.71 33.06 -27.27
C GLY A 651 13.03 31.57 -27.21
N VAL A 652 12.43 30.84 -26.27
CA VAL A 652 12.64 29.40 -26.10
C VAL A 652 11.75 28.63 -27.08
N PRO A 653 12.30 27.77 -27.96
CA PRO A 653 11.51 26.96 -28.89
C PRO A 653 10.49 26.08 -28.19
N ILE A 654 9.34 25.87 -28.84
CA ILE A 654 8.29 24.97 -28.39
C ILE A 654 8.24 23.82 -29.38
N VAL A 655 8.40 22.59 -28.89
CA VAL A 655 8.41 21.34 -29.66
C VAL A 655 7.21 20.52 -29.22
N ASN A 656 6.38 20.08 -30.17
CA ASN A 656 5.24 19.23 -29.85
C ASN A 656 5.65 17.77 -29.68
N GLU A 657 4.73 16.96 -29.19
CA GLU A 657 4.95 15.54 -28.86
C GLU A 657 5.47 14.72 -30.08
N LYS A 658 4.88 14.93 -31.26
CA LYS A 658 5.30 14.24 -32.49
C LYS A 658 6.69 14.64 -32.96
N GLU A 659 6.97 15.94 -32.91
CA GLU A 659 8.28 16.47 -33.27
C GLU A 659 9.38 15.96 -32.33
N PHE A 660 9.06 15.90 -31.02
CA PHE A 660 9.99 15.36 -30.04
C PHE A 660 10.28 13.86 -30.24
N LEU A 661 9.26 13.05 -30.49
CA LEU A 661 9.45 11.63 -30.77
C LEU A 661 10.24 11.41 -32.07
N ALA A 662 10.00 12.22 -33.09
CA ALA A 662 10.79 12.19 -34.35
C ALA A 662 12.27 12.60 -34.16
N MET A 663 12.63 13.38 -33.12
CA MET A 663 14.00 13.68 -32.73
C MET A 663 14.72 12.46 -32.14
N LEU A 664 13.97 11.47 -31.67
CA LEU A 664 14.48 10.29 -31.02
C LEU A 664 14.57 9.06 -31.96
N GLU A 665 13.95 9.13 -33.12
CA GLU A 665 14.14 8.16 -34.23
C GLU A 665 15.48 8.41 -34.95
#